data_eb0ade7dc41fd1a096db041903f54950
#
_entry.id   eb0ade7dc41fd1a096db041903f54950
#
_cell.length_a   1.000
_cell.length_b   1.000
_cell.length_c   1.000
_cell.angle_alpha   90.00
_cell.angle_beta   90.00
_cell.angle_gamma   90.00
#
_symmetry.space_group_name_H-M   'P 1'
#
loop_
_entity.id
_entity.type
_entity.pdbx_description
1 polymer ?
#
loop_
_entity_poly.entity_id
_entity_poly.type
_entity_poly.pdbx_seq_one_letter_code
_entity_poly.pdbx_strand_id
1 'polypeptide(L)'
;MPSLNDIRSTFLSYFERNGHRVVDSSPLVPRNDPTLMFTNSGMVQFKNLFTGLEHRDYTRATTSQKCVRAGGKHNDLDNVGYTARHHTFFEMLGNFSFGDYFKDAAIAYAWELLTKDFDIPAERLLVTVYHTDDEAAGIWKKVAGLPDERIIRIPTHDNFWQMGPTGPCGPCTEVFFDHGPSIWGGPPGSPEEDGDRFIEIWNLVFMQNEQFEDGSMRALDMQSIDTGMGLERIGALLQGKHDNYDTDLMRALIEASANATATDPDGPGKVHHRVIADHLRSTAFLIADGVMPSNEGRGYVLRRIMRRAMRHAHLAGADDPVMYRLVPALVRQMAAAYPELTRAQALIEETLKLEETRFKQTLDRGLKLLDEELGRLGEGEPLPGAAAFRLYDTYGFPLDLTQDALREKGREVDTEGFDAAMAEQKAKARAAWAGSGETKDAAIWFDLGDRHGPTEFLGYDTETAEGQVLALVRDGAEIAAADAGDSLQIMVNQTPFYAEAGGQVGDRGWIRTETGLAEVTDTQRSAGVSIHIATVTEGRIDRGQPAKLEVDHRRRGAIRANHSATHLLHEALRRALGDHVAQRGSLNAADRLRFDFSHAKALSGQEMETVEHEVNAYIRQNAPVETRVMTPDDARGLGAQALFGEKYGDEVRVVSMGTLKGSGKGSDGKTYSIELCGGTHVARTGDIGAFALLGDSASSAGVRRIEALTGAAALDHLRAQDRRLGEIAALLKAQPAEVVERVRALAEERRALHNEVAQLRRDLAMGGGATGGPEAKDIAGISFIAQTVGGVSGKDLPAMVDALKERVGSGAVLVVADTGGKAAVAAGVTPDLTGRLSAVDIVKAAAAALGGKGGGGRPDLAQAGGADPSQAEAAVAAAEAVIGG
;
A
#
# COMPACT_ATOMS: atom_id res chain seq x y z
N MET A 1 -6.94 39.49 -8.72
CA MET A 1 -7.78 38.30 -8.95
C MET A 1 -7.73 37.47 -7.67
N PRO A 2 -8.86 36.93 -7.21
CA PRO A 2 -8.87 36.12 -5.99
C PRO A 2 -8.10 34.81 -6.20
N SER A 3 -7.39 34.36 -5.19
CA SER A 3 -6.76 33.04 -5.19
C SER A 3 -7.81 31.93 -4.99
N LEU A 4 -7.48 30.67 -5.29
CA LEU A 4 -8.37 29.53 -4.97
C LEU A 4 -8.66 29.47 -3.47
N ASN A 5 -7.71 29.83 -2.62
CA ASN A 5 -7.92 29.90 -1.17
C ASN A 5 -8.94 31.02 -0.79
N ASP A 6 -8.89 32.18 -1.45
CA ASP A 6 -9.87 33.26 -1.23
C ASP A 6 -11.28 32.81 -1.68
N ILE A 7 -11.39 32.16 -2.83
CA ILE A 7 -12.66 31.68 -3.39
C ILE A 7 -13.28 30.66 -2.44
N ARG A 8 -12.49 29.67 -1.96
CA ARG A 8 -12.94 28.69 -0.97
C ARG A 8 -13.46 29.38 0.30
N SER A 9 -12.69 30.29 0.83
CA SER A 9 -13.05 31.04 2.04
C SER A 9 -14.30 31.89 1.84
N THR A 10 -14.46 32.53 0.69
CA THR A 10 -15.65 33.34 0.35
C THR A 10 -16.90 32.43 0.33
N PHE A 11 -16.82 31.27 -0.33
CA PHE A 11 -17.93 30.31 -0.37
C PHE A 11 -18.34 29.87 1.05
N LEU A 12 -17.41 29.40 1.84
CA LEU A 12 -17.67 28.91 3.20
C LEU A 12 -18.24 30.01 4.09
N SER A 13 -17.64 31.20 4.06
CA SER A 13 -18.11 32.36 4.85
C SER A 13 -19.49 32.89 4.40
N TYR A 14 -19.79 32.80 3.08
CA TYR A 14 -21.12 33.16 2.61
C TYR A 14 -22.22 32.27 3.24
N PHE A 15 -22.00 30.95 3.22
CA PHE A 15 -22.95 30.01 3.79
C PHE A 15 -22.97 30.05 5.33
N GLU A 16 -21.84 30.29 5.98
CA GLU A 16 -21.76 30.48 7.44
C GLU A 16 -22.62 31.68 7.88
N ARG A 17 -22.52 32.83 7.17
CA ARG A 17 -23.37 34.00 7.42
C ARG A 17 -24.86 33.71 7.21
N ASN A 18 -25.19 32.73 6.38
CA ASN A 18 -26.54 32.26 6.13
C ASN A 18 -26.94 31.06 7.02
N GLY A 19 -26.24 30.84 8.14
CA GLY A 19 -26.62 29.89 9.19
C GLY A 19 -26.21 28.44 8.92
N HIS A 20 -25.32 28.20 8.00
CA HIS A 20 -24.77 26.87 7.76
C HIS A 20 -23.56 26.60 8.68
N ARG A 21 -23.49 25.41 9.20
CA ARG A 21 -22.29 24.92 9.92
C ARG A 21 -21.16 24.65 8.92
N VAL A 22 -20.01 25.29 9.11
CA VAL A 22 -18.81 24.93 8.36
C VAL A 22 -18.32 23.59 8.89
N VAL A 23 -18.25 22.61 8.01
CA VAL A 23 -17.83 21.23 8.32
C VAL A 23 -16.56 20.92 7.55
N ASP A 24 -15.56 20.38 8.24
CA ASP A 24 -14.30 19.98 7.63
C ASP A 24 -14.50 18.92 6.54
N SER A 25 -13.59 18.90 5.59
CA SER A 25 -13.54 17.85 4.58
C SER A 25 -13.38 16.47 5.22
N SER A 26 -14.22 15.53 4.87
CA SER A 26 -14.00 14.13 5.26
C SER A 26 -12.77 13.53 4.54
N PRO A 27 -12.19 12.45 5.08
CA PRO A 27 -11.12 11.72 4.38
C PRO A 27 -11.57 11.20 3.01
N LEU A 28 -10.62 11.07 2.10
CA LEU A 28 -10.84 10.49 0.77
C LEU A 28 -11.23 9.00 0.81
N VAL A 29 -10.93 8.32 1.90
CA VAL A 29 -11.39 6.94 2.14
C VAL A 29 -12.69 7.01 2.93
N PRO A 30 -13.85 6.71 2.30
CA PRO A 30 -15.14 6.76 2.99
C PRO A 30 -15.18 5.73 4.12
N ARG A 31 -15.54 6.17 5.32
CA ARG A 31 -15.61 5.29 6.50
C ARG A 31 -16.89 4.46 6.54
N ASN A 32 -17.98 5.01 5.95
CA ASN A 32 -19.35 4.51 6.13
C ASN A 32 -19.94 3.92 4.86
N ASP A 33 -19.17 3.81 3.77
CA ASP A 33 -19.66 3.25 2.51
C ASP A 33 -18.62 2.28 1.89
N PRO A 34 -18.79 0.97 2.08
CA PRO A 34 -17.90 -0.03 1.50
C PRO A 34 -18.03 -0.15 -0.03
N THR A 35 -19.10 0.43 -0.62
CA THR A 35 -19.33 0.38 -2.06
C THR A 35 -18.51 1.41 -2.83
N LEU A 36 -18.00 2.45 -2.14
CA LEU A 36 -17.16 3.49 -2.72
C LEU A 36 -15.68 3.26 -2.43
N MET A 37 -14.85 3.31 -3.46
CA MET A 37 -13.41 3.29 -3.29
C MET A 37 -12.90 4.57 -2.62
N PHE A 38 -13.36 5.72 -3.12
CA PHE A 38 -12.96 7.04 -2.63
C PHE A 38 -14.17 7.96 -2.53
N THR A 39 -14.07 8.99 -1.70
CA THR A 39 -15.00 10.10 -1.65
C THR A 39 -14.97 10.84 -2.98
N ASN A 40 -16.05 10.80 -3.73
CA ASN A 40 -16.16 11.32 -5.10
C ASN A 40 -17.10 12.52 -5.23
N SER A 41 -17.78 12.90 -4.11
CA SER A 41 -18.68 14.07 -4.05
C SER A 41 -18.82 14.59 -2.62
N GLY A 42 -19.29 15.82 -2.47
CA GLY A 42 -19.48 16.51 -1.18
C GLY A 42 -20.46 15.81 -0.24
N MET A 43 -21.46 15.17 -0.80
CA MET A 43 -22.54 14.55 -0.02
C MET A 43 -22.14 13.24 0.68
N VAL A 44 -21.02 12.61 0.30
CA VAL A 44 -20.67 11.27 0.80
C VAL A 44 -20.58 11.24 2.34
N GLN A 45 -20.03 12.29 2.96
CA GLN A 45 -19.95 12.38 4.42
C GLN A 45 -21.32 12.62 5.10
N PHE A 46 -22.36 12.99 4.35
CA PHE A 46 -23.71 13.29 4.84
C PHE A 46 -24.76 12.27 4.41
N LYS A 47 -24.36 11.18 3.73
CA LYS A 47 -25.28 10.17 3.17
C LYS A 47 -26.34 9.70 4.19
N ASN A 48 -25.90 9.38 5.40
CA ASN A 48 -26.78 8.87 6.45
C ASN A 48 -27.72 9.94 7.04
N LEU A 49 -27.37 11.23 6.91
CA LEU A 49 -28.26 12.33 7.31
C LEU A 49 -29.44 12.46 6.34
N PHE A 50 -29.20 12.32 5.04
CA PHE A 50 -30.27 12.38 4.03
C PHE A 50 -31.30 11.25 4.17
N THR A 51 -30.84 10.06 4.63
CA THR A 51 -31.72 8.90 4.86
C THR A 51 -32.28 8.82 6.27
N GLY A 52 -31.94 9.78 7.15
CA GLY A 52 -32.40 9.78 8.55
C GLY A 52 -31.75 8.73 9.45
N LEU A 53 -30.73 8.02 8.95
CA LEU A 53 -29.96 7.02 9.74
C LEU A 53 -28.97 7.65 10.72
N GLU A 54 -28.64 8.93 10.54
CA GLU A 54 -27.76 9.72 11.41
C GLU A 54 -28.45 11.05 11.74
N HIS A 55 -28.19 11.58 12.94
CA HIS A 55 -28.65 12.89 13.38
C HIS A 55 -27.46 13.71 13.88
N ARG A 56 -27.41 14.99 13.56
CA ARG A 56 -26.41 15.94 14.04
C ARG A 56 -27.11 17.15 14.67
N ASP A 57 -26.35 17.95 15.38
CA ASP A 57 -26.83 19.18 16.08
C ASP A 57 -27.09 20.37 15.13
N TYR A 58 -27.03 20.13 13.82
CA TYR A 58 -27.27 21.14 12.79
C TYR A 58 -28.12 20.58 11.65
N THR A 59 -28.92 21.47 11.05
CA THR A 59 -29.78 21.17 9.89
C THR A 59 -29.24 21.76 8.58
N ARG A 60 -28.17 22.57 8.65
CA ARG A 60 -27.49 23.17 7.50
C ARG A 60 -25.99 22.98 7.62
N ALA A 61 -25.32 22.61 6.53
CA ALA A 61 -23.90 22.50 6.50
C ALA A 61 -23.28 23.10 5.23
N THR A 62 -22.01 23.47 5.29
CA THR A 62 -21.20 23.84 4.13
C THR A 62 -19.81 23.26 4.27
N THR A 63 -19.22 22.83 3.18
CA THR A 63 -17.86 22.22 3.18
C THR A 63 -17.14 22.45 1.85
N SER A 64 -15.82 22.42 1.91
CA SER A 64 -14.96 22.19 0.74
C SER A 64 -14.44 20.76 0.84
N GLN A 65 -15.10 19.83 0.16
CA GLN A 65 -14.80 18.41 0.24
C GLN A 65 -13.73 18.00 -0.77
N LYS A 66 -12.67 17.37 -0.29
CA LYS A 66 -11.69 16.65 -1.13
C LYS A 66 -12.38 15.51 -1.86
N CYS A 67 -12.21 15.41 -3.17
CA CYS A 67 -12.79 14.36 -3.99
C CYS A 67 -11.73 13.71 -4.88
N VAL A 68 -11.87 12.39 -5.10
CA VAL A 68 -11.05 11.63 -6.04
C VAL A 68 -11.94 10.84 -7.01
N ARG A 69 -11.70 11.01 -8.31
CA ARG A 69 -12.35 10.30 -9.42
C ARG A 69 -11.29 9.61 -10.29
N ALA A 70 -10.83 8.44 -9.85
CA ALA A 70 -9.77 7.69 -10.51
C ALA A 70 -10.06 6.17 -10.57
N GLY A 71 -11.34 5.80 -10.60
CA GLY A 71 -11.78 4.40 -10.70
C GLY A 71 -13.28 4.24 -10.45
N GLY A 72 -13.84 3.09 -10.80
CA GLY A 72 -15.26 2.79 -10.69
C GLY A 72 -16.11 3.51 -11.74
N LYS A 73 -17.35 3.89 -11.38
CA LYS A 73 -18.31 4.56 -12.28
C LYS A 73 -17.84 5.96 -12.75
N HIS A 74 -17.04 6.65 -11.91
CA HIS A 74 -16.47 7.96 -12.20
C HIS A 74 -14.96 7.84 -12.34
N ASN A 75 -14.46 7.85 -13.57
CA ASN A 75 -13.03 7.73 -13.85
C ASN A 75 -12.59 8.82 -14.82
N ASP A 76 -11.95 9.86 -14.31
CA ASP A 76 -11.45 10.99 -15.09
C ASP A 76 -9.97 10.84 -15.49
N LEU A 77 -9.31 9.74 -15.04
CA LEU A 77 -7.86 9.54 -15.15
C LEU A 77 -7.33 9.71 -16.57
N ASP A 78 -8.04 9.17 -17.57
CA ASP A 78 -7.58 9.15 -18.97
C ASP A 78 -7.69 10.53 -19.65
N ASN A 79 -8.53 11.43 -19.13
CA ASN A 79 -8.77 12.78 -19.64
C ASN A 79 -7.81 13.83 -19.01
N VAL A 80 -7.19 13.49 -17.88
CA VAL A 80 -6.29 14.40 -17.16
C VAL A 80 -5.09 14.80 -18.02
N GLY A 81 -4.87 16.11 -18.11
CA GLY A 81 -3.80 16.74 -18.90
C GLY A 81 -4.18 17.05 -20.36
N TYR A 82 -5.17 16.34 -20.91
CA TYR A 82 -5.60 16.49 -22.31
C TYR A 82 -6.83 17.39 -22.47
N THR A 83 -7.64 17.54 -21.45
CA THR A 83 -8.78 18.45 -21.41
C THR A 83 -8.53 19.59 -20.44
N ALA A 84 -9.28 20.70 -20.57
CA ALA A 84 -9.14 21.88 -19.73
C ALA A 84 -9.71 21.73 -18.32
N ARG A 85 -10.53 20.72 -18.04
CA ARG A 85 -11.42 20.67 -16.88
C ARG A 85 -11.46 19.37 -16.07
N HIS A 86 -10.79 18.30 -16.52
CA HIS A 86 -10.81 17.02 -15.83
C HIS A 86 -9.60 16.85 -14.90
N HIS A 87 -9.88 16.40 -13.67
CA HIS A 87 -8.90 16.16 -12.61
C HIS A 87 -9.17 14.83 -11.93
N THR A 88 -8.12 14.14 -11.48
CA THR A 88 -8.30 12.99 -10.59
C THR A 88 -8.59 13.42 -9.16
N PHE A 89 -8.01 14.52 -8.73
CA PHE A 89 -8.31 15.19 -7.45
C PHE A 89 -8.89 16.56 -7.70
N PHE A 90 -9.99 16.90 -7.02
CA PHE A 90 -10.56 18.24 -7.04
C PHE A 90 -11.26 18.53 -5.70
N GLU A 91 -11.51 19.82 -5.46
CA GLU A 91 -12.29 20.26 -4.32
C GLU A 91 -13.73 20.56 -4.75
N MET A 92 -14.69 19.97 -4.05
CA MET A 92 -16.10 20.23 -4.25
C MET A 92 -16.62 21.12 -3.13
N LEU A 93 -16.95 22.36 -3.46
CA LEU A 93 -17.66 23.29 -2.59
C LEU A 93 -19.13 22.88 -2.55
N GLY A 94 -19.70 22.72 -1.36
CA GLY A 94 -21.08 22.29 -1.22
C GLY A 94 -21.78 22.97 -0.06
N ASN A 95 -23.08 23.25 -0.24
CA ASN A 95 -24.00 23.59 0.82
C ASN A 95 -25.13 22.58 0.87
N PHE A 96 -25.57 22.28 2.09
CA PHE A 96 -26.48 21.19 2.40
C PHE A 96 -27.59 21.68 3.31
N SER A 97 -28.82 21.17 3.06
CA SER A 97 -29.95 21.31 3.94
C SER A 97 -30.53 19.95 4.27
N PHE A 98 -30.74 19.69 5.54
CA PHE A 98 -31.30 18.44 6.05
C PHE A 98 -32.69 18.76 6.63
N GLY A 99 -33.70 18.90 5.73
CA GLY A 99 -35.08 19.22 6.09
C GLY A 99 -35.34 20.66 6.57
N ASP A 100 -34.40 21.57 6.40
CA ASP A 100 -34.55 22.97 6.86
C ASP A 100 -35.09 23.90 5.75
N TYR A 101 -34.37 23.94 4.62
CA TYR A 101 -34.81 24.66 3.43
C TYR A 101 -34.75 23.78 2.19
N PHE A 102 -35.48 24.23 1.13
CA PHE A 102 -35.52 23.44 -0.12
C PHE A 102 -35.26 24.35 -1.33
N LYS A 103 -35.86 24.07 -2.49
CA LYS A 103 -35.54 24.67 -3.79
C LYS A 103 -35.49 26.22 -3.80
N ASP A 104 -36.49 26.89 -3.21
CA ASP A 104 -36.56 28.36 -3.20
C ASP A 104 -35.29 29.00 -2.61
N ALA A 105 -34.91 28.55 -1.43
CA ALA A 105 -33.74 29.11 -0.74
C ALA A 105 -32.43 28.66 -1.39
N ALA A 106 -32.33 27.39 -1.84
CA ALA A 106 -31.12 26.88 -2.50
C ALA A 106 -30.79 27.68 -3.76
N ILE A 107 -31.80 27.91 -4.61
CA ILE A 107 -31.65 28.69 -5.85
C ILE A 107 -31.35 30.16 -5.53
N ALA A 108 -31.98 30.72 -4.50
CA ALA A 108 -31.72 32.10 -4.10
C ALA A 108 -30.27 32.28 -3.61
N TYR A 109 -29.79 31.39 -2.73
CA TYR A 109 -28.40 31.41 -2.28
C TYR A 109 -27.42 31.26 -3.44
N ALA A 110 -27.68 30.32 -4.37
CA ALA A 110 -26.82 30.13 -5.52
C ALA A 110 -26.73 31.38 -6.39
N TRP A 111 -27.86 31.98 -6.73
CA TRP A 111 -27.90 33.19 -7.55
C TRP A 111 -27.23 34.37 -6.88
N GLU A 112 -27.46 34.55 -5.59
CA GLU A 112 -26.87 35.66 -4.82
C GLU A 112 -25.35 35.52 -4.73
N LEU A 113 -24.82 34.35 -4.37
CA LEU A 113 -23.38 34.10 -4.29
C LEU A 113 -22.69 34.36 -5.65
N LEU A 114 -23.27 33.81 -6.73
CA LEU A 114 -22.66 33.95 -8.06
C LEU A 114 -22.65 35.41 -8.55
N THR A 115 -23.75 36.13 -8.36
CA THR A 115 -23.92 37.45 -8.97
C THR A 115 -23.50 38.62 -8.07
N LYS A 116 -23.42 38.44 -6.73
CA LYS A 116 -23.03 39.50 -5.80
C LYS A 116 -21.68 39.28 -5.16
N ASP A 117 -21.43 38.07 -4.56
CA ASP A 117 -20.17 37.80 -3.87
C ASP A 117 -19.03 37.44 -4.87
N PHE A 118 -19.35 36.70 -5.95
CA PHE A 118 -18.40 36.36 -7.01
C PHE A 118 -18.42 37.34 -8.20
N ASP A 119 -19.37 38.28 -8.23
CA ASP A 119 -19.51 39.32 -9.25
C ASP A 119 -19.54 38.79 -10.70
N ILE A 120 -20.18 37.62 -10.89
CA ILE A 120 -20.33 37.01 -12.21
C ILE A 120 -21.48 37.70 -12.96
N PRO A 121 -21.26 38.20 -14.19
CA PRO A 121 -22.30 38.86 -14.98
C PRO A 121 -23.47 37.92 -15.27
N ALA A 122 -24.67 38.29 -14.83
CA ALA A 122 -25.89 37.49 -14.94
C ALA A 122 -26.22 37.12 -16.41
N GLU A 123 -25.83 37.98 -17.37
CA GLU A 123 -26.00 37.75 -18.79
C GLU A 123 -25.11 36.65 -19.36
N ARG A 124 -24.11 36.17 -18.60
CA ARG A 124 -23.23 35.06 -18.95
C ARG A 124 -23.75 33.74 -18.37
N LEU A 125 -24.76 33.75 -17.52
CA LEU A 125 -25.29 32.59 -16.85
C LEU A 125 -26.52 32.04 -17.56
N LEU A 126 -26.64 30.72 -17.66
CA LEU A 126 -27.84 29.99 -18.01
C LEU A 126 -28.00 28.78 -17.08
N VAL A 127 -29.19 28.23 -16.99
CA VAL A 127 -29.48 27.13 -16.09
C VAL A 127 -30.16 25.97 -16.84
N THR A 128 -29.92 24.76 -16.39
CA THR A 128 -30.69 23.58 -16.76
C THR A 128 -31.63 23.19 -15.63
N VAL A 129 -32.74 22.53 -15.93
CA VAL A 129 -33.65 21.92 -14.96
C VAL A 129 -34.10 20.56 -15.51
N TYR A 130 -34.39 19.62 -14.62
CA TYR A 130 -35.03 18.38 -15.04
C TYR A 130 -36.36 18.67 -15.76
N HIS A 131 -36.66 18.02 -16.86
CA HIS A 131 -37.75 18.39 -17.77
C HIS A 131 -39.14 18.46 -17.13
N THR A 132 -39.36 17.71 -16.04
CA THR A 132 -40.62 17.69 -15.28
C THR A 132 -40.61 18.59 -14.06
N ASP A 133 -39.49 19.28 -13.76
CA ASP A 133 -39.37 20.15 -12.58
C ASP A 133 -39.81 21.59 -12.87
N ASP A 134 -41.14 21.79 -13.00
CA ASP A 134 -41.75 23.12 -13.23
C ASP A 134 -41.54 24.07 -12.07
N GLU A 135 -41.42 23.54 -10.85
CA GLU A 135 -41.18 24.33 -9.63
C GLU A 135 -39.80 24.99 -9.71
N ALA A 136 -38.71 24.24 -9.97
CA ALA A 136 -37.37 24.82 -10.10
C ALA A 136 -37.31 25.86 -11.23
N ALA A 137 -37.92 25.57 -12.39
CA ALA A 137 -38.00 26.53 -13.50
C ALA A 137 -38.72 27.82 -13.12
N GLY A 138 -39.82 27.71 -12.38
CA GLY A 138 -40.60 28.88 -11.86
C GLY A 138 -39.78 29.68 -10.85
N ILE A 139 -39.04 29.06 -9.96
CA ILE A 139 -38.16 29.70 -9.00
C ILE A 139 -37.04 30.47 -9.71
N TRP A 140 -36.35 29.87 -10.71
CA TRP A 140 -35.33 30.56 -11.49
C TRP A 140 -35.85 31.83 -12.16
N LYS A 141 -37.03 31.76 -12.78
CA LYS A 141 -37.69 32.97 -13.34
C LYS A 141 -37.92 34.07 -12.31
N LYS A 142 -38.40 33.68 -11.12
CA LYS A 142 -38.71 34.60 -10.04
C LYS A 142 -37.46 35.21 -9.38
N VAL A 143 -36.45 34.39 -9.10
CA VAL A 143 -35.25 34.78 -8.35
C VAL A 143 -34.24 35.46 -9.26
N ALA A 144 -33.94 34.87 -10.40
CA ALA A 144 -32.89 35.32 -11.32
C ALA A 144 -33.40 36.24 -12.43
N GLY A 145 -34.69 36.27 -12.68
CA GLY A 145 -35.27 37.03 -13.80
C GLY A 145 -34.85 36.48 -15.17
N LEU A 146 -34.44 35.23 -15.24
CA LEU A 146 -33.97 34.60 -16.47
C LEU A 146 -35.10 34.40 -17.47
N PRO A 147 -34.92 34.75 -18.75
CA PRO A 147 -35.87 34.43 -19.81
C PRO A 147 -35.91 32.93 -20.09
N ASP A 148 -36.98 32.44 -20.72
CA ASP A 148 -37.20 31.00 -20.98
C ASP A 148 -36.08 30.36 -21.77
N GLU A 149 -35.43 31.08 -22.68
CA GLU A 149 -34.34 30.62 -23.50
C GLU A 149 -33.05 30.31 -22.70
N ARG A 150 -32.99 30.77 -21.44
CA ARG A 150 -31.85 30.54 -20.52
C ARG A 150 -32.20 29.54 -19.40
N ILE A 151 -33.38 28.93 -19.43
CA ILE A 151 -33.81 27.86 -18.55
C ILE A 151 -34.10 26.63 -19.39
N ILE A 152 -33.05 25.81 -19.59
CA ILE A 152 -33.07 24.69 -20.51
C ILE A 152 -33.60 23.45 -19.78
N ARG A 153 -34.58 22.76 -20.41
CA ARG A 153 -35.18 21.55 -19.85
C ARG A 153 -34.48 20.30 -20.41
N ILE A 154 -33.86 19.53 -19.54
CA ILE A 154 -33.10 18.32 -19.91
C ILE A 154 -33.89 17.08 -19.51
N PRO A 155 -34.21 16.18 -20.47
CA PRO A 155 -34.97 14.96 -20.20
C PRO A 155 -34.11 13.76 -19.79
N THR A 156 -32.81 13.87 -19.88
CA THR A 156 -31.85 12.82 -19.60
C THR A 156 -31.50 12.72 -18.11
N HIS A 157 -30.67 11.74 -17.77
CA HIS A 157 -30.14 11.60 -16.41
C HIS A 157 -29.19 12.71 -16.00
N ASP A 158 -28.75 13.59 -16.87
CA ASP A 158 -27.86 14.70 -16.56
C ASP A 158 -28.46 15.63 -15.51
N ASN A 159 -29.80 15.89 -15.57
CA ASN A 159 -30.51 16.64 -14.55
C ASN A 159 -31.34 15.78 -13.57
N PHE A 160 -31.01 14.49 -13.44
CA PHE A 160 -31.53 13.62 -12.38
C PHE A 160 -30.38 12.88 -11.71
N TRP A 161 -29.96 13.38 -10.55
CA TRP A 161 -28.78 12.87 -9.86
C TRP A 161 -29.08 11.63 -9.03
N GLN A 162 -28.17 10.64 -9.09
CA GLN A 162 -28.21 9.39 -8.32
C GLN A 162 -26.82 9.06 -7.80
N MET A 163 -26.71 8.75 -6.52
CA MET A 163 -25.44 8.40 -5.88
C MET A 163 -24.83 7.11 -6.47
N GLY A 164 -25.68 6.13 -6.76
CA GLY A 164 -25.30 4.82 -7.26
C GLY A 164 -26.53 3.95 -7.54
N PRO A 165 -26.40 2.63 -7.49
CA PRO A 165 -27.54 1.71 -7.64
C PRO A 165 -28.56 1.87 -6.50
N THR A 166 -28.13 2.35 -5.32
CA THR A 166 -28.96 2.56 -4.14
C THR A 166 -28.58 3.87 -3.45
N GLY A 167 -29.54 4.49 -2.77
CA GLY A 167 -29.34 5.69 -1.96
C GLY A 167 -30.17 6.89 -2.38
N PRO A 168 -29.96 8.04 -1.76
CA PRO A 168 -30.74 9.25 -2.02
C PRO A 168 -30.53 9.73 -3.47
N CYS A 169 -31.62 10.22 -4.08
CA CYS A 169 -31.62 10.71 -5.46
C CYS A 169 -32.70 11.77 -5.66
N GLY A 170 -32.62 12.51 -6.77
CA GLY A 170 -33.63 13.47 -7.15
C GLY A 170 -33.26 14.33 -8.35
N PRO A 171 -34.20 15.14 -8.84
CA PRO A 171 -33.95 16.09 -9.90
C PRO A 171 -32.90 17.11 -9.46
N CYS A 172 -32.16 17.63 -10.41
CA CYS A 172 -31.19 18.69 -10.16
C CYS A 172 -31.31 19.82 -11.16
N THR A 173 -30.73 20.95 -10.81
CA THR A 173 -30.56 22.12 -11.67
C THR A 173 -29.09 22.50 -11.68
N GLU A 174 -28.58 22.79 -12.85
CA GLU A 174 -27.18 23.13 -13.04
C GLU A 174 -27.06 24.56 -13.54
N VAL A 175 -26.04 25.27 -13.09
CA VAL A 175 -25.70 26.61 -13.54
C VAL A 175 -24.51 26.52 -14.48
N PHE A 176 -24.66 27.07 -15.68
CA PHE A 176 -23.63 27.11 -16.72
C PHE A 176 -23.15 28.54 -16.96
N PHE A 177 -21.89 28.66 -17.29
CA PHE A 177 -21.30 29.93 -17.73
C PHE A 177 -20.98 29.89 -19.22
N ASP A 178 -21.39 30.91 -19.99
CA ASP A 178 -21.06 31.07 -21.41
C ASP A 178 -19.74 31.83 -21.57
N HIS A 179 -18.68 31.16 -21.96
CA HIS A 179 -17.37 31.76 -22.26
C HIS A 179 -17.38 32.64 -23.51
N GLY A 180 -18.47 32.61 -24.29
CA GLY A 180 -18.64 33.45 -25.46
C GLY A 180 -18.28 32.76 -26.78
N PRO A 181 -18.63 33.41 -27.91
CA PRO A 181 -18.61 32.80 -29.23
C PRO A 181 -17.21 32.53 -29.81
N SER A 182 -16.16 32.97 -29.16
CA SER A 182 -14.77 32.64 -29.52
C SER A 182 -14.36 31.22 -29.17
N ILE A 183 -15.12 30.54 -28.30
CA ILE A 183 -14.91 29.16 -27.91
C ILE A 183 -15.99 28.29 -28.57
N TRP A 184 -15.58 27.17 -29.13
CA TRP A 184 -16.49 26.23 -29.75
C TRP A 184 -17.36 25.50 -28.69
N GLY A 185 -18.63 25.31 -29.01
CA GLY A 185 -19.61 24.58 -28.19
C GLY A 185 -20.98 25.23 -28.26
N GLY A 186 -22.01 24.40 -28.00
CA GLY A 186 -23.42 24.80 -27.87
C GLY A 186 -23.92 24.73 -26.46
N PRO A 187 -25.12 25.28 -26.16
CA PRO A 187 -25.73 25.18 -24.84
C PRO A 187 -26.12 23.73 -24.53
N PRO A 188 -26.27 23.37 -23.24
CA PRO A 188 -26.73 22.05 -22.83
C PRO A 188 -27.98 21.58 -23.59
N GLY A 189 -28.03 20.29 -23.94
CA GLY A 189 -29.10 19.72 -24.75
C GLY A 189 -28.99 19.99 -26.26
N SER A 190 -27.95 20.67 -26.73
CA SER A 190 -27.67 20.88 -28.14
C SER A 190 -26.69 19.84 -28.70
N PRO A 191 -26.62 19.62 -30.04
CA PRO A 191 -25.66 18.69 -30.63
C PRO A 191 -24.17 19.01 -30.37
N GLU A 192 -23.90 20.24 -29.98
CA GLU A 192 -22.53 20.76 -29.70
C GLU A 192 -22.26 20.98 -28.19
N GLU A 193 -23.03 20.34 -27.32
CA GLU A 193 -22.93 20.50 -25.85
C GLU A 193 -21.60 20.03 -25.27
N ASP A 194 -20.92 19.09 -25.96
CA ASP A 194 -19.60 18.59 -25.54
C ASP A 194 -18.47 19.63 -25.66
N GLY A 195 -18.75 20.79 -26.29
CA GLY A 195 -17.77 21.87 -26.44
C GLY A 195 -17.47 22.61 -25.15
N ASP A 196 -16.37 23.38 -25.16
CA ASP A 196 -15.87 24.08 -23.97
C ASP A 196 -16.43 25.51 -23.79
N ARG A 197 -17.46 25.90 -24.57
CA ARG A 197 -18.07 27.23 -24.47
C ARG A 197 -18.96 27.37 -23.25
N PHE A 198 -19.84 26.39 -23.04
CA PHE A 198 -20.78 26.37 -21.92
C PHE A 198 -20.30 25.41 -20.86
N ILE A 199 -19.80 25.92 -19.77
CA ILE A 199 -19.22 25.10 -18.69
C ILE A 199 -20.15 25.12 -17.49
N GLU A 200 -20.57 23.93 -17.04
CA GLU A 200 -21.26 23.73 -15.77
C GLU A 200 -20.35 24.20 -14.62
N ILE A 201 -20.81 25.17 -13.84
CA ILE A 201 -20.06 25.71 -12.70
C ILE A 201 -20.64 25.28 -11.35
N TRP A 202 -21.92 24.90 -11.29
CA TRP A 202 -22.59 24.49 -10.06
C TRP A 202 -23.76 23.56 -10.34
N ASN A 203 -23.86 22.44 -9.58
CA ASN A 203 -25.02 21.56 -9.60
C ASN A 203 -25.77 21.64 -8.25
N LEU A 204 -27.07 21.87 -8.27
CA LEU A 204 -27.97 21.89 -7.11
C LEU A 204 -28.91 20.70 -7.20
N VAL A 205 -28.76 19.75 -6.30
CA VAL A 205 -29.53 18.50 -6.26
C VAL A 205 -30.65 18.61 -5.21
N PHE A 206 -31.85 18.27 -5.60
CA PHE A 206 -33.05 18.26 -4.77
C PHE A 206 -33.34 16.82 -4.34
N MET A 207 -32.77 16.40 -3.20
CA MET A 207 -32.92 15.06 -2.67
C MET A 207 -34.34 14.82 -2.21
N GLN A 208 -35.12 14.11 -3.00
CA GLN A 208 -36.56 13.86 -2.80
C GLN A 208 -36.87 12.39 -2.63
N ASN A 209 -36.05 11.50 -3.17
CA ASN A 209 -36.31 10.09 -3.22
C ASN A 209 -35.09 9.29 -2.74
N GLU A 210 -35.36 8.04 -2.36
CA GLU A 210 -34.33 7.00 -2.16
C GLU A 210 -34.58 5.86 -3.14
N GLN A 211 -33.52 5.44 -3.82
CA GLN A 211 -33.52 4.29 -4.72
C GLN A 211 -33.02 3.05 -4.01
N PHE A 212 -33.68 1.92 -4.23
CA PHE A 212 -33.35 0.61 -3.66
C PHE A 212 -32.75 -0.34 -4.73
N GLU A 213 -32.16 -1.46 -4.29
CA GLU A 213 -31.50 -2.44 -5.16
C GLU A 213 -32.41 -3.03 -6.25
N ASP A 214 -33.71 -3.11 -6.00
CA ASP A 214 -34.73 -3.57 -6.96
C ASP A 214 -35.10 -2.51 -8.00
N GLY A 215 -34.44 -1.33 -7.96
CA GLY A 215 -34.74 -0.18 -8.82
C GLY A 215 -35.98 0.61 -8.44
N SER A 216 -36.69 0.25 -7.36
CA SER A 216 -37.81 1.03 -6.83
C SER A 216 -37.32 2.33 -6.20
N MET A 217 -38.13 3.38 -6.30
CA MET A 217 -37.89 4.68 -5.65
C MET A 217 -39.01 4.96 -4.65
N ARG A 218 -38.64 5.46 -3.48
CA ARG A 218 -39.56 5.95 -2.46
C ARG A 218 -39.27 7.42 -2.13
N ALA A 219 -40.25 8.18 -1.85
CA ALA A 219 -40.07 9.53 -1.36
C ALA A 219 -39.35 9.50 -0.01
N LEU A 220 -38.35 10.36 0.17
CA LEU A 220 -37.73 10.60 1.47
C LEU A 220 -38.71 11.32 2.39
N ASP A 221 -38.71 10.96 3.68
CA ASP A 221 -39.52 11.65 4.70
C ASP A 221 -39.07 13.11 4.87
N MET A 222 -37.83 13.41 4.53
CA MET A 222 -37.20 14.70 4.66
C MET A 222 -36.61 15.14 3.30
N GLN A 223 -37.20 16.20 2.75
CA GLN A 223 -36.66 16.86 1.54
C GLN A 223 -35.37 17.59 1.90
N SER A 224 -34.35 17.38 1.14
CA SER A 224 -32.99 17.86 1.45
C SER A 224 -32.31 18.48 0.23
N ILE A 225 -31.30 19.30 0.50
CA ILE A 225 -30.47 19.93 -0.55
C ILE A 225 -29.05 19.39 -0.45
N ASP A 226 -28.49 18.99 -1.61
CA ASP A 226 -27.08 18.75 -1.84
C ASP A 226 -26.63 19.63 -3.00
N THR A 227 -25.49 20.29 -2.86
CA THR A 227 -24.91 21.04 -3.98
C THR A 227 -23.44 20.74 -4.18
N GLY A 228 -22.97 20.86 -5.44
CA GLY A 228 -21.59 20.64 -5.79
C GLY A 228 -21.08 21.65 -6.80
N MET A 229 -20.09 22.47 -6.39
CA MET A 229 -19.34 23.40 -7.24
C MET A 229 -17.88 23.01 -7.24
N GLY A 230 -17.30 22.73 -8.39
CA GLY A 230 -15.85 22.45 -8.51
C GLY A 230 -15.02 23.70 -8.26
N LEU A 231 -14.19 23.71 -7.20
CA LEU A 231 -13.35 24.85 -6.86
C LEU A 231 -12.41 25.26 -8.00
N GLU A 232 -11.77 24.28 -8.64
CA GLU A 232 -10.86 24.53 -9.75
C GLU A 232 -11.60 25.18 -10.95
N ARG A 233 -12.83 24.75 -11.20
CA ARG A 233 -13.65 25.23 -12.32
C ARG A 233 -14.13 26.66 -12.08
N ILE A 234 -14.72 26.91 -10.91
CA ILE A 234 -15.15 28.29 -10.58
C ILE A 234 -13.93 29.21 -10.40
N GLY A 235 -12.81 28.68 -9.90
CA GLY A 235 -11.57 29.39 -9.75
C GLY A 235 -10.99 29.86 -11.05
N ALA A 236 -10.97 29.01 -12.09
CA ALA A 236 -10.54 29.39 -13.43
C ALA A 236 -11.39 30.54 -13.96
N LEU A 237 -12.70 30.44 -13.83
CA LEU A 237 -13.61 31.49 -14.25
C LEU A 237 -13.32 32.83 -13.55
N LEU A 238 -13.23 32.85 -12.21
CA LEU A 238 -13.02 34.06 -11.43
C LEU A 238 -11.63 34.66 -11.59
N GLN A 239 -10.65 33.85 -12.00
CA GLN A 239 -9.32 34.32 -12.41
C GLN A 239 -9.22 34.70 -13.89
N GLY A 240 -10.36 34.75 -14.62
CA GLY A 240 -10.41 35.09 -16.04
C GLY A 240 -9.68 34.08 -16.94
N LYS A 241 -9.61 32.81 -16.51
CA LYS A 241 -9.01 31.69 -17.24
C LYS A 241 -10.10 30.81 -17.82
N HIS A 242 -9.79 30.12 -18.89
CA HIS A 242 -10.64 29.09 -19.48
C HIS A 242 -10.24 27.69 -19.03
N ASP A 243 -8.95 27.51 -18.77
CA ASP A 243 -8.34 26.24 -18.42
C ASP A 243 -8.06 26.16 -16.92
N ASN A 244 -8.51 25.10 -16.24
CA ASN A 244 -8.29 24.90 -14.80
C ASN A 244 -6.79 24.81 -14.46
N TYR A 245 -5.96 24.35 -15.39
CA TYR A 245 -4.51 24.27 -15.23
C TYR A 245 -3.79 25.64 -15.22
N ASP A 246 -4.50 26.70 -15.62
CA ASP A 246 -3.99 28.09 -15.60
C ASP A 246 -4.36 28.83 -14.30
N THR A 247 -5.07 28.19 -13.36
CA THR A 247 -5.34 28.76 -12.04
C THR A 247 -4.05 28.89 -11.23
N ASP A 248 -4.03 29.81 -10.28
CA ASP A 248 -2.87 30.13 -9.45
C ASP A 248 -2.24 28.89 -8.80
N LEU A 249 -3.07 27.99 -8.22
CA LEU A 249 -2.62 26.75 -7.58
C LEU A 249 -1.99 25.79 -8.61
N MET A 250 -2.74 25.49 -9.68
CA MET A 250 -2.27 24.53 -10.68
C MET A 250 -1.04 25.05 -11.42
N ARG A 251 -1.01 26.36 -11.73
CA ARG A 251 0.15 27.00 -12.36
C ARG A 251 1.40 26.92 -11.49
N ALA A 252 1.27 27.15 -10.19
CA ALA A 252 2.40 27.01 -9.26
C ALA A 252 2.98 25.59 -9.23
N LEU A 253 2.13 24.55 -9.32
CA LEU A 253 2.58 23.15 -9.38
C LEU A 253 3.21 22.79 -10.73
N ILE A 254 2.62 23.29 -11.83
CA ILE A 254 3.16 23.13 -13.20
C ILE A 254 4.54 23.78 -13.32
N GLU A 255 4.71 24.97 -12.80
CA GLU A 255 6.02 25.68 -12.79
C GLU A 255 7.05 24.95 -11.91
N ALA A 256 6.63 24.42 -10.76
CA ALA A 256 7.49 23.58 -9.93
C ALA A 256 7.95 22.32 -10.67
N SER A 257 7.04 21.67 -11.41
CA SER A 257 7.36 20.52 -12.26
C SER A 257 8.33 20.88 -13.38
N ALA A 258 8.06 21.97 -14.11
CA ALA A 258 8.92 22.46 -15.20
C ALA A 258 10.33 22.83 -14.71
N ASN A 259 10.43 23.51 -13.56
CA ASN A 259 11.71 23.81 -12.92
C ASN A 259 12.47 22.53 -12.51
N ALA A 260 11.78 21.52 -11.99
CA ALA A 260 12.39 20.27 -11.55
C ALA A 260 12.90 19.39 -12.71
N THR A 261 12.32 19.53 -13.90
CA THR A 261 12.68 18.81 -15.14
C THR A 261 13.50 19.67 -16.12
N ALA A 262 13.73 20.94 -15.80
CA ALA A 262 14.41 21.93 -16.65
C ALA A 262 13.78 22.06 -18.06
N THR A 263 12.44 22.08 -18.13
CA THR A 263 11.66 22.15 -19.37
C THR A 263 10.70 23.35 -19.36
N ASP A 264 10.14 23.69 -20.52
CA ASP A 264 9.18 24.80 -20.68
C ASP A 264 7.77 24.32 -20.31
N PRO A 265 7.11 24.95 -19.30
CA PRO A 265 5.76 24.57 -18.86
C PRO A 265 4.68 24.75 -19.94
N ASP A 266 4.90 25.63 -20.90
CA ASP A 266 3.97 25.98 -21.98
C ASP A 266 4.41 25.41 -23.34
N GLY A 267 5.52 24.68 -23.36
CA GLY A 267 6.09 24.05 -24.54
C GLY A 267 5.30 22.84 -25.06
N PRO A 268 5.83 22.10 -26.02
CA PRO A 268 5.17 20.90 -26.59
C PRO A 268 4.85 19.85 -25.54
N GLY A 269 5.62 19.81 -24.43
CA GLY A 269 5.44 18.88 -23.32
C GLY A 269 4.48 19.35 -22.23
N LYS A 270 3.69 20.41 -22.40
CA LYS A 270 2.80 20.97 -21.38
C LYS A 270 1.84 19.93 -20.75
N VAL A 271 1.41 18.94 -21.52
CA VAL A 271 0.54 17.84 -21.04
C VAL A 271 1.21 17.08 -19.88
N HIS A 272 2.52 16.86 -19.96
CA HIS A 272 3.24 16.13 -18.92
C HIS A 272 3.21 16.88 -17.58
N HIS A 273 3.42 18.20 -17.59
CA HIS A 273 3.37 19.03 -16.38
C HIS A 273 1.97 19.09 -15.77
N ARG A 274 0.90 19.11 -16.60
CA ARG A 274 -0.48 19.05 -16.15
C ARG A 274 -0.80 17.76 -15.44
N VAL A 275 -0.41 16.61 -16.02
CA VAL A 275 -0.58 15.29 -15.39
C VAL A 275 0.20 15.20 -14.08
N ILE A 276 1.46 15.66 -14.05
CA ILE A 276 2.29 15.68 -12.86
C ILE A 276 1.64 16.50 -11.75
N ALA A 277 1.15 17.71 -12.06
CA ALA A 277 0.52 18.61 -11.09
C ALA A 277 -0.77 18.01 -10.49
N ASP A 278 -1.65 17.47 -11.34
CA ASP A 278 -2.88 16.81 -10.88
C ASP A 278 -2.59 15.57 -10.01
N HIS A 279 -1.73 14.70 -10.51
CA HIS A 279 -1.43 13.43 -9.84
C HIS A 279 -0.60 13.61 -8.56
N LEU A 280 0.18 14.67 -8.45
CA LEU A 280 0.83 15.06 -7.21
C LEU A 280 -0.20 15.35 -6.11
N ARG A 281 -1.28 16.09 -6.43
CA ARG A 281 -2.38 16.37 -5.51
C ARG A 281 -3.06 15.08 -5.07
N SER A 282 -3.54 14.28 -6.03
CA SER A 282 -4.21 13.00 -5.75
C SER A 282 -3.37 12.09 -4.86
N THR A 283 -2.11 11.91 -5.23
CA THR A 283 -1.18 11.03 -4.53
C THR A 283 -0.91 11.51 -3.10
N ALA A 284 -0.63 12.81 -2.94
CA ALA A 284 -0.30 13.38 -1.65
C ALA A 284 -1.49 13.28 -0.68
N PHE A 285 -2.69 13.62 -1.11
CA PHE A 285 -3.88 13.52 -0.27
C PHE A 285 -4.28 12.07 0.04
N LEU A 286 -4.18 11.16 -0.90
CA LEU A 286 -4.44 9.73 -0.64
C LEU A 286 -3.46 9.16 0.39
N ILE A 287 -2.17 9.51 0.30
CA ILE A 287 -1.16 9.09 1.29
C ILE A 287 -1.43 9.76 2.64
N ALA A 288 -1.76 11.06 2.68
CA ALA A 288 -2.10 11.77 3.91
C ALA A 288 -3.31 11.17 4.62
N ASP A 289 -4.30 10.69 3.85
CA ASP A 289 -5.49 9.97 4.34
C ASP A 289 -5.23 8.46 4.53
N GLY A 290 -3.96 8.02 4.41
CA GLY A 290 -3.50 6.72 4.84
C GLY A 290 -3.55 5.60 3.81
N VAL A 291 -3.81 5.90 2.54
CA VAL A 291 -3.67 4.92 1.47
C VAL A 291 -2.19 4.74 1.12
N MET A 292 -1.72 3.50 1.10
CA MET A 292 -0.34 3.19 0.69
C MET A 292 -0.35 2.42 -0.63
N PRO A 293 0.66 2.61 -1.51
CA PRO A 293 0.75 1.91 -2.78
C PRO A 293 0.76 0.38 -2.58
N SER A 294 -0.14 -0.33 -3.23
CA SER A 294 -0.25 -1.79 -3.16
C SER A 294 -0.61 -2.39 -4.52
N ASN A 295 -0.75 -3.72 -4.59
CA ASN A 295 -1.16 -4.42 -5.82
C ASN A 295 -2.68 -4.62 -5.92
N GLU A 296 -3.44 -4.26 -4.89
CA GLU A 296 -4.88 -4.49 -4.81
C GLU A 296 -5.64 -3.29 -4.23
N GLY A 297 -6.93 -3.22 -4.48
CA GLY A 297 -7.84 -2.26 -3.87
C GLY A 297 -7.42 -0.79 -4.08
N ARG A 298 -7.62 0.03 -3.05
CA ARG A 298 -7.31 1.48 -3.07
C ARG A 298 -5.83 1.77 -3.33
N GLY A 299 -4.94 0.94 -2.79
CA GLY A 299 -3.50 1.10 -2.97
C GLY A 299 -3.05 0.82 -4.40
N TYR A 300 -3.75 -0.04 -5.14
CA TYR A 300 -3.51 -0.25 -6.57
C TYR A 300 -3.87 1.00 -7.38
N VAL A 301 -5.02 1.63 -7.10
CA VAL A 301 -5.43 2.87 -7.78
C VAL A 301 -4.42 3.99 -7.48
N LEU A 302 -4.02 4.15 -6.23
CA LEU A 302 -2.96 5.11 -5.86
C LEU A 302 -1.67 4.84 -6.64
N ARG A 303 -1.19 3.60 -6.67
CA ARG A 303 0.03 3.23 -7.41
C ARG A 303 -0.09 3.50 -8.91
N ARG A 304 -1.27 3.29 -9.49
CA ARG A 304 -1.56 3.60 -10.88
C ARG A 304 -1.41 5.10 -11.16
N ILE A 305 -2.01 5.96 -10.33
CA ILE A 305 -1.87 7.43 -10.41
C ILE A 305 -0.41 7.85 -10.28
N MET A 306 0.30 7.34 -9.27
CA MET A 306 1.72 7.61 -9.05
C MET A 306 2.56 7.28 -10.29
N ARG A 307 2.42 6.06 -10.81
CA ARG A 307 3.21 5.59 -11.95
C ARG A 307 2.92 6.35 -13.23
N ARG A 308 1.67 6.79 -13.43
CA ARG A 308 1.32 7.65 -14.56
C ARG A 308 2.04 8.99 -14.45
N ALA A 309 2.05 9.64 -13.29
CA ALA A 309 2.82 10.86 -13.06
C ALA A 309 4.33 10.66 -13.29
N MET A 310 4.89 9.56 -12.77
CA MET A 310 6.32 9.22 -12.91
C MET A 310 6.72 8.96 -14.37
N ARG A 311 5.83 8.32 -15.15
CA ARG A 311 6.04 8.18 -16.60
C ARG A 311 6.05 9.54 -17.30
N HIS A 312 5.10 10.42 -16.97
CA HIS A 312 5.08 11.78 -17.53
C HIS A 312 6.29 12.62 -17.10
N ALA A 313 6.82 12.41 -15.89
CA ALA A 313 8.07 13.01 -15.46
C ALA A 313 9.26 12.51 -16.30
N HIS A 314 9.34 11.22 -16.58
CA HIS A 314 10.33 10.64 -17.48
C HIS A 314 10.22 11.21 -18.90
N LEU A 315 9.01 11.32 -19.45
CA LEU A 315 8.77 11.92 -20.78
C LEU A 315 9.11 13.43 -20.83
N ALA A 316 8.97 14.13 -19.70
CA ALA A 316 9.43 15.50 -19.53
C ALA A 316 10.96 15.61 -19.36
N GLY A 317 11.71 14.50 -19.47
CA GLY A 317 13.17 14.49 -19.42
C GLY A 317 13.78 14.32 -18.02
N ALA A 318 13.02 13.87 -17.03
CA ALA A 318 13.54 13.62 -15.69
C ALA A 318 14.42 12.36 -15.64
N ASP A 319 15.72 12.53 -15.40
CA ASP A 319 16.67 11.42 -15.22
C ASP A 319 16.66 10.86 -13.79
N ASP A 320 16.32 11.65 -12.80
CA ASP A 320 16.23 11.31 -11.39
C ASP A 320 14.78 11.37 -10.89
N PRO A 321 14.43 10.74 -9.74
CA PRO A 321 13.12 10.91 -9.12
C PRO A 321 12.78 12.37 -8.85
N VAL A 322 11.59 12.80 -9.29
CA VAL A 322 11.15 14.21 -9.29
C VAL A 322 9.95 14.42 -8.38
N MET A 323 8.99 13.47 -8.35
CA MET A 323 7.70 13.67 -7.70
C MET A 323 7.82 14.09 -6.23
N TYR A 324 8.72 13.47 -5.46
CA TYR A 324 8.94 13.82 -4.06
C TYR A 324 9.44 15.25 -3.86
N ARG A 325 10.20 15.80 -4.83
CA ARG A 325 10.75 17.16 -4.79
C ARG A 325 9.68 18.23 -4.97
N LEU A 326 8.52 17.86 -5.51
CA LEU A 326 7.40 18.76 -5.76
C LEU A 326 6.47 18.89 -4.54
N VAL A 327 6.53 17.97 -3.58
CA VAL A 327 5.67 17.96 -2.38
C VAL A 327 5.74 19.27 -1.59
N PRO A 328 6.91 19.90 -1.35
CA PRO A 328 6.96 21.20 -0.67
C PRO A 328 6.21 22.32 -1.41
N ALA A 329 6.12 22.27 -2.74
CA ALA A 329 5.34 23.23 -3.51
C ALA A 329 3.84 23.04 -3.27
N LEU A 330 3.36 21.79 -3.26
CA LEU A 330 1.98 21.46 -2.94
C LEU A 330 1.60 21.88 -1.51
N VAL A 331 2.45 21.57 -0.53
CA VAL A 331 2.24 21.93 0.87
C VAL A 331 2.08 23.45 1.02
N ARG A 332 2.93 24.25 0.37
CA ARG A 332 2.79 25.74 0.37
C ARG A 332 1.46 26.23 -0.17
N GLN A 333 0.88 25.54 -1.16
CA GLN A 333 -0.36 25.97 -1.81
C GLN A 333 -1.61 25.54 -1.03
N MET A 334 -1.61 24.37 -0.42
CA MET A 334 -2.83 23.75 0.08
C MET A 334 -2.85 23.48 1.61
N ALA A 335 -1.72 23.53 2.31
CA ALA A 335 -1.66 23.21 3.72
C ALA A 335 -2.44 24.15 4.65
N ALA A 336 -2.69 25.39 4.22
CA ALA A 336 -3.53 26.33 4.98
C ALA A 336 -4.97 25.84 5.11
N ALA A 337 -5.50 25.16 4.08
CA ALA A 337 -6.83 24.58 4.09
C ALA A 337 -6.82 23.11 4.58
N TYR A 338 -5.70 22.41 4.39
CA TYR A 338 -5.55 20.97 4.66
C TYR A 338 -4.28 20.68 5.47
N PRO A 339 -4.31 20.87 6.80
CA PRO A 339 -3.13 20.71 7.67
C PRO A 339 -2.51 19.31 7.65
N GLU A 340 -3.28 18.30 7.25
CA GLU A 340 -2.80 16.93 7.10
C GLU A 340 -1.65 16.79 6.09
N LEU A 341 -1.56 17.68 5.11
CA LEU A 341 -0.42 17.69 4.16
C LEU A 341 0.88 18.02 4.87
N THR A 342 0.88 18.99 5.78
CA THR A 342 2.08 19.33 6.58
C THR A 342 2.46 18.16 7.49
N ARG A 343 1.49 17.56 8.18
CA ARG A 343 1.70 16.42 9.07
C ARG A 343 2.29 15.22 8.32
N ALA A 344 1.80 14.94 7.12
CA ALA A 344 2.19 13.77 6.34
C ALA A 344 3.33 14.04 5.35
N GLN A 345 3.87 15.26 5.26
CA GLN A 345 4.84 15.65 4.22
C GLN A 345 6.00 14.66 4.10
N ALA A 346 6.64 14.31 5.19
CA ALA A 346 7.77 13.38 5.19
C ALA A 346 7.39 11.98 4.67
N LEU A 347 6.21 11.47 5.04
CA LEU A 347 5.68 10.20 4.56
C LEU A 347 5.40 10.25 3.05
N ILE A 348 4.81 11.35 2.58
CA ILE A 348 4.49 11.56 1.16
C ILE A 348 5.78 11.58 0.34
N GLU A 349 6.77 12.38 0.77
CA GLU A 349 8.05 12.50 0.09
C GLU A 349 8.80 11.16 0.03
N GLU A 350 8.87 10.42 1.13
CA GLU A 350 9.57 9.15 1.18
C GLU A 350 8.85 8.07 0.37
N THR A 351 7.52 8.02 0.42
CA THR A 351 6.71 7.07 -0.36
C THR A 351 6.86 7.32 -1.86
N LEU A 352 6.77 8.59 -2.30
CA LEU A 352 6.97 8.97 -3.69
C LEU A 352 8.37 8.63 -4.17
N LYS A 353 9.40 9.03 -3.42
CA LYS A 353 10.80 8.76 -3.77
C LYS A 353 11.09 7.27 -3.93
N LEU A 354 10.57 6.45 -3.01
CA LEU A 354 10.76 5.00 -3.03
C LEU A 354 10.06 4.34 -4.22
N GLU A 355 8.77 4.67 -4.45
CA GLU A 355 8.01 4.09 -5.57
C GLU A 355 8.58 4.56 -6.92
N GLU A 356 8.99 5.83 -7.04
CA GLU A 356 9.57 6.39 -8.26
C GLU A 356 10.91 5.74 -8.58
N THR A 357 11.79 5.56 -7.57
CA THR A 357 13.08 4.88 -7.75
C THR A 357 12.90 3.43 -8.23
N ARG A 358 11.93 2.72 -7.62
CA ARG A 358 11.62 1.34 -8.02
C ARG A 358 10.98 1.26 -9.40
N PHE A 359 10.05 2.15 -9.67
CA PHE A 359 9.32 2.17 -10.92
C PHE A 359 10.21 2.56 -12.09
N LYS A 360 11.18 3.47 -11.91
CA LYS A 360 12.12 3.86 -12.96
C LYS A 360 12.92 2.67 -13.50
N GLN A 361 13.41 1.79 -12.60
CA GLN A 361 14.09 0.54 -13.01
C GLN A 361 13.15 -0.39 -13.81
N THR A 362 11.86 -0.40 -13.45
CA THR A 362 10.84 -1.20 -14.12
C THR A 362 10.41 -0.57 -15.44
N LEU A 363 10.29 0.77 -15.48
CA LEU A 363 9.89 1.54 -16.65
C LEU A 363 10.88 1.38 -17.81
N ASP A 364 12.18 1.56 -17.56
CA ASP A 364 13.23 1.41 -18.58
C ASP A 364 13.23 0.00 -19.19
N ARG A 365 13.02 -1.03 -18.35
CA ARG A 365 12.94 -2.41 -18.78
C ARG A 365 11.62 -2.69 -19.53
N GLY A 366 10.50 -2.16 -19.03
CA GLY A 366 9.18 -2.34 -19.62
C GLY A 366 9.08 -1.69 -21.00
N LEU A 367 9.59 -0.46 -21.16
CA LEU A 367 9.60 0.24 -22.45
C LEU A 367 10.48 -0.49 -23.49
N LYS A 368 11.66 -1.00 -23.11
CA LYS A 368 12.50 -1.80 -24.01
C LYS A 368 11.79 -3.08 -24.48
N LEU A 369 11.14 -3.79 -23.56
CA LEU A 369 10.40 -4.99 -23.90
C LEU A 369 9.17 -4.67 -24.76
N LEU A 370 8.49 -3.56 -24.51
CA LEU A 370 7.39 -3.08 -25.36
C LEU A 370 7.89 -2.79 -26.76
N ASP A 371 9.02 -2.11 -26.91
CA ASP A 371 9.63 -1.82 -28.21
C ASP A 371 10.07 -3.11 -28.95
N GLU A 372 10.60 -4.10 -28.24
CA GLU A 372 10.94 -5.40 -28.81
C GLU A 372 9.70 -6.18 -29.30
N GLU A 373 8.59 -6.18 -28.54
CA GLU A 373 7.35 -6.81 -28.96
C GLU A 373 6.72 -6.06 -30.14
N LEU A 374 6.74 -4.72 -30.12
CA LEU A 374 6.25 -3.90 -31.24
C LEU A 374 7.06 -4.09 -32.53
N GLY A 375 8.38 -4.32 -32.40
CA GLY A 375 9.27 -4.62 -33.53
C GLY A 375 8.97 -5.95 -34.24
N ARG A 376 8.18 -6.84 -33.59
CA ARG A 376 7.74 -8.14 -34.14
C ARG A 376 6.37 -8.07 -34.82
N LEU A 377 5.64 -6.97 -34.61
CA LEU A 377 4.28 -6.79 -35.12
C LEU A 377 4.30 -6.01 -36.43
N GLY A 378 3.35 -6.30 -37.31
CA GLY A 378 3.09 -5.53 -38.54
C GLY A 378 2.65 -4.10 -38.25
N GLU A 379 2.70 -3.24 -39.25
CA GLU A 379 2.28 -1.84 -39.10
C GLU A 379 0.77 -1.78 -38.84
N GLY A 380 0.38 -1.12 -37.71
CA GLY A 380 -1.01 -1.02 -37.26
C GLY A 380 -1.58 -2.22 -36.49
N GLU A 381 -0.85 -3.32 -36.34
CA GLU A 381 -1.33 -4.45 -35.53
C GLU A 381 -1.37 -4.08 -34.05
N PRO A 382 -2.46 -4.43 -33.30
CA PRO A 382 -2.56 -4.21 -31.87
C PRO A 382 -1.56 -5.09 -31.10
N LEU A 383 -1.11 -4.60 -29.95
CA LEU A 383 -0.28 -5.41 -29.05
C LEU A 383 -1.11 -6.58 -28.51
N PRO A 384 -0.66 -7.86 -28.64
CA PRO A 384 -1.38 -9.01 -28.10
C PRO A 384 -1.60 -8.90 -26.60
N GLY A 385 -2.82 -9.23 -26.11
CA GLY A 385 -3.21 -9.16 -24.70
C GLY A 385 -2.30 -9.98 -23.78
N ALA A 386 -1.82 -11.15 -24.22
CA ALA A 386 -0.84 -11.97 -23.49
C ALA A 386 0.53 -11.26 -23.33
N ALA A 387 0.95 -10.43 -24.29
CA ALA A 387 2.17 -9.63 -24.17
C ALA A 387 1.98 -8.49 -23.18
N ALA A 388 0.84 -7.79 -23.26
CA ALA A 388 0.47 -6.76 -22.29
C ALA A 388 0.33 -7.35 -20.87
N PHE A 389 -0.23 -8.54 -20.73
CA PHE A 389 -0.32 -9.23 -19.43
C PHE A 389 1.05 -9.59 -18.86
N ARG A 390 2.00 -10.04 -19.66
CA ARG A 390 3.39 -10.27 -19.21
C ARG A 390 4.07 -8.99 -18.72
N LEU A 391 3.85 -7.87 -19.41
CA LEU A 391 4.35 -6.56 -18.98
C LEU A 391 3.76 -6.18 -17.61
N TYR A 392 2.48 -6.44 -17.39
CA TYR A 392 1.79 -6.19 -16.12
C TYR A 392 2.26 -7.11 -15.00
N ASP A 393 2.17 -8.42 -15.19
CA ASP A 393 2.38 -9.44 -14.15
C ASP A 393 3.85 -9.60 -13.75
N THR A 394 4.74 -9.67 -14.74
CA THR A 394 6.17 -9.95 -14.51
C THR A 394 6.98 -8.69 -14.26
N TYR A 395 6.62 -7.59 -14.90
CA TYR A 395 7.42 -6.35 -14.88
C TYR A 395 6.73 -5.20 -14.16
N GLY A 396 5.49 -5.40 -13.67
CA GLY A 396 4.74 -4.38 -12.94
C GLY A 396 4.43 -3.13 -13.77
N PHE A 397 4.31 -3.29 -15.11
CA PHE A 397 3.98 -2.25 -16.06
C PHE A 397 2.46 -2.30 -16.33
N PRO A 398 1.64 -1.44 -15.74
CA PRO A 398 0.19 -1.51 -15.83
C PRO A 398 -0.36 -1.40 -17.25
N LEU A 399 -1.53 -1.99 -17.50
CA LEU A 399 -2.17 -2.00 -18.81
C LEU A 399 -2.42 -0.59 -19.35
N ASP A 400 -2.88 0.32 -18.51
CA ASP A 400 -3.13 1.72 -18.89
C ASP A 400 -1.84 2.45 -19.29
N LEU A 401 -0.71 2.18 -18.63
CA LEU A 401 0.59 2.71 -19.07
C LEU A 401 1.03 2.10 -20.40
N THR A 402 0.71 0.84 -20.64
CA THR A 402 0.94 0.20 -21.94
C THR A 402 0.07 0.85 -23.02
N GLN A 403 -1.21 1.09 -22.74
CA GLN A 403 -2.14 1.79 -23.62
C GLN A 403 -1.68 3.22 -23.93
N ASP A 404 -1.27 3.99 -22.90
CA ASP A 404 -0.75 5.34 -23.08
C ASP A 404 0.53 5.37 -23.94
N ALA A 405 1.45 4.42 -23.69
CA ALA A 405 2.68 4.32 -24.48
C ALA A 405 2.41 3.94 -25.95
N LEU A 406 1.37 3.15 -26.19
CA LEU A 406 0.95 2.75 -27.55
C LEU A 406 0.16 3.84 -28.27
N ARG A 407 -0.66 4.63 -27.53
CA ARG A 407 -1.42 5.76 -28.11
C ARG A 407 -0.50 6.78 -28.76
N GLU A 408 0.65 7.10 -28.12
CA GLU A 408 1.67 7.98 -28.70
C GLU A 408 2.27 7.42 -30.01
N LYS A 409 2.22 6.10 -30.20
CA LYS A 409 2.70 5.41 -31.39
C LYS A 409 1.57 5.06 -32.38
N GLY A 410 0.32 5.53 -32.12
CA GLY A 410 -0.84 5.26 -32.96
C GLY A 410 -1.29 3.80 -32.97
N ARG A 411 -1.05 3.05 -31.87
CA ARG A 411 -1.38 1.62 -31.76
C ARG A 411 -2.31 1.36 -30.58
N GLU A 412 -2.98 0.20 -30.60
CA GLU A 412 -3.90 -0.27 -29.56
C GLU A 412 -3.41 -1.56 -28.89
N VAL A 413 -4.06 -1.94 -27.78
CA VAL A 413 -3.85 -3.20 -27.05
C VAL A 413 -5.07 -4.09 -27.22
N ASP A 414 -4.85 -5.39 -27.40
CA ASP A 414 -5.89 -6.41 -27.26
C ASP A 414 -6.28 -6.55 -25.77
N THR A 415 -7.28 -5.76 -25.37
CA THR A 415 -7.78 -5.72 -23.98
C THR A 415 -8.54 -6.98 -23.61
N GLU A 416 -9.26 -7.62 -24.57
CA GLU A 416 -9.97 -8.88 -24.32
C GLU A 416 -9.00 -10.01 -24.02
N GLY A 417 -7.92 -10.13 -24.77
CA GLY A 417 -6.86 -11.10 -24.52
C GLY A 417 -6.11 -10.84 -23.20
N PHE A 418 -5.95 -9.58 -22.81
CA PHE A 418 -5.40 -9.22 -21.49
C PHE A 418 -6.33 -9.68 -20.36
N ASP A 419 -7.63 -9.40 -20.45
CA ASP A 419 -8.62 -9.76 -19.44
C ASP A 419 -8.75 -11.29 -19.31
N ALA A 420 -8.67 -12.02 -20.42
CA ALA A 420 -8.65 -13.48 -20.41
C ALA A 420 -7.42 -14.03 -19.66
N ALA A 421 -6.24 -13.49 -19.91
CA ALA A 421 -5.00 -13.87 -19.21
C ALA A 421 -5.07 -13.53 -17.70
N MET A 422 -5.64 -12.38 -17.37
CA MET A 422 -5.88 -11.95 -15.98
C MET A 422 -6.86 -12.89 -15.25
N ALA A 423 -7.95 -13.29 -15.93
CA ALA A 423 -8.95 -14.19 -15.38
C ALA A 423 -8.35 -15.59 -15.12
N GLU A 424 -7.51 -16.09 -16.03
CA GLU A 424 -6.82 -17.37 -15.86
C GLU A 424 -5.88 -17.34 -14.63
N GLN A 425 -5.14 -16.26 -14.44
CA GLN A 425 -4.27 -16.13 -13.27
C GLN A 425 -5.06 -16.03 -11.96
N LYS A 426 -6.15 -15.23 -11.93
CA LYS A 426 -7.06 -15.16 -10.78
C LYS A 426 -7.67 -16.51 -10.44
N ALA A 427 -8.02 -17.31 -11.43
CA ALA A 427 -8.52 -18.67 -11.23
C ALA A 427 -7.46 -19.60 -10.63
N LYS A 428 -6.20 -19.51 -11.10
CA LYS A 428 -5.05 -20.24 -10.51
C LYS A 428 -4.78 -19.81 -9.07
N ALA A 429 -4.85 -18.51 -8.76
CA ALA A 429 -4.67 -17.98 -7.42
C ALA A 429 -5.80 -18.42 -6.47
N ARG A 430 -7.07 -18.41 -6.92
CA ARG A 430 -8.23 -18.91 -6.14
C ARG A 430 -8.15 -20.41 -5.88
N ALA A 431 -7.68 -21.21 -6.84
CA ALA A 431 -7.49 -22.65 -6.66
C ALA A 431 -6.39 -22.99 -5.64
N ALA A 432 -5.43 -22.10 -5.44
CA ALA A 432 -4.37 -22.20 -4.44
C ALA A 432 -4.78 -21.70 -3.05
N TRP A 433 -5.92 -20.99 -2.92
CA TRP A 433 -6.43 -20.41 -1.68
C TRP A 433 -7.59 -21.28 -1.14
N ALA A 434 -7.34 -22.09 -0.11
CA ALA A 434 -8.36 -22.79 0.66
C ALA A 434 -9.01 -21.80 1.65
N GLY A 435 -10.14 -21.19 1.27
CA GLY A 435 -10.83 -20.18 2.04
C GLY A 435 -11.43 -20.66 3.37
N SER A 436 -11.36 -19.82 4.40
CA SER A 436 -12.11 -19.96 5.65
C SER A 436 -13.59 -19.62 5.42
N GLY A 437 -14.48 -20.53 5.84
CA GLY A 437 -15.93 -20.36 5.73
C GLY A 437 -16.50 -19.54 6.89
N GLU A 438 -16.94 -18.32 6.61
CA GLU A 438 -17.48 -17.39 7.63
C GLU A 438 -18.81 -16.70 7.26
N THR A 439 -19.75 -17.35 6.62
CA THR A 439 -21.01 -16.66 6.23
C THR A 439 -22.32 -17.29 6.71
N LYS A 440 -22.31 -18.43 7.38
CA LYS A 440 -23.55 -19.05 7.90
C LYS A 440 -23.83 -18.84 9.40
N ASP A 441 -22.81 -18.59 10.21
CA ASP A 441 -22.97 -18.48 11.66
C ASP A 441 -23.39 -17.08 12.16
N ALA A 442 -23.27 -16.04 11.35
CA ALA A 442 -23.57 -14.68 11.78
C ALA A 442 -25.06 -14.44 12.10
N ALA A 443 -25.98 -15.06 11.38
CA ALA A 443 -27.42 -14.79 11.50
C ALA A 443 -28.00 -15.19 12.89
N ILE A 444 -27.54 -16.31 13.46
CA ILE A 444 -28.02 -16.78 14.77
C ILE A 444 -27.62 -15.81 15.89
N TRP A 445 -26.44 -15.16 15.79
CA TRP A 445 -25.96 -14.24 16.81
C TRP A 445 -26.69 -12.90 16.79
N PHE A 446 -27.18 -12.45 15.63
CA PHE A 446 -28.08 -11.30 15.53
C PHE A 446 -29.41 -11.61 16.22
N ASP A 447 -30.02 -12.76 15.94
CA ASP A 447 -31.28 -13.16 16.58
C ASP A 447 -31.13 -13.35 18.11
N LEU A 448 -30.02 -13.93 18.57
CA LEU A 448 -29.74 -14.09 20.00
C LEU A 448 -29.47 -12.73 20.66
N GLY A 449 -28.75 -11.82 19.99
CA GLY A 449 -28.52 -10.45 20.45
C GLY A 449 -29.81 -9.64 20.57
N ASP A 450 -30.70 -9.76 19.61
CA ASP A 450 -32.01 -9.09 19.65
C ASP A 450 -32.92 -9.65 20.78
N ARG A 451 -32.85 -10.96 21.04
CA ARG A 451 -33.67 -11.61 22.10
C ARG A 451 -33.13 -11.35 23.52
N HIS A 452 -31.85 -11.31 23.72
CA HIS A 452 -31.22 -11.30 25.06
C HIS A 452 -30.47 -10.02 25.38
N GLY A 453 -30.25 -9.13 24.39
CA GLY A 453 -29.44 -7.94 24.53
C GLY A 453 -27.93 -8.24 24.41
N PRO A 454 -27.09 -7.18 24.42
CA PRO A 454 -25.64 -7.31 24.36
C PRO A 454 -25.09 -7.92 25.65
N THR A 455 -23.95 -8.62 25.53
CA THR A 455 -23.23 -9.14 26.69
C THR A 455 -22.49 -8.01 27.42
N GLU A 456 -22.71 -7.85 28.73
CA GLU A 456 -21.97 -6.89 29.56
C GLU A 456 -20.55 -7.39 29.80
N PHE A 457 -19.55 -6.52 29.51
CA PHE A 457 -18.13 -6.84 29.69
C PHE A 457 -17.59 -6.30 31.02
N LEU A 458 -17.20 -7.19 31.92
CA LEU A 458 -16.69 -6.88 33.25
C LEU A 458 -15.15 -6.98 33.35
N GLY A 459 -14.48 -7.44 32.29
CA GLY A 459 -13.09 -7.85 32.31
C GLY A 459 -12.04 -6.72 32.39
N TYR A 460 -12.47 -5.46 32.51
CA TYR A 460 -11.57 -4.37 32.88
C TYR A 460 -11.19 -4.41 34.35
N ASP A 461 -12.16 -4.75 35.20
CA ASP A 461 -12.04 -4.67 36.67
C ASP A 461 -11.84 -6.03 37.34
N THR A 462 -12.38 -7.11 36.72
CA THR A 462 -12.33 -8.46 37.28
C THR A 462 -11.97 -9.51 36.24
N GLU A 463 -11.37 -10.61 36.69
CA GLU A 463 -11.10 -11.79 35.87
C GLU A 463 -12.01 -12.98 36.24
N THR A 464 -12.88 -12.78 37.22
CA THR A 464 -13.92 -13.75 37.64
C THR A 464 -15.26 -13.04 37.71
N ALA A 465 -16.32 -13.67 37.27
CA ALA A 465 -17.68 -13.15 37.37
C ALA A 465 -18.70 -14.31 37.52
N GLU A 466 -19.84 -13.99 38.09
CA GLU A 466 -21.00 -14.84 38.01
C GLU A 466 -21.91 -14.36 36.88
N GLY A 467 -22.50 -15.27 36.13
CA GLY A 467 -23.41 -14.96 35.04
C GLY A 467 -24.44 -16.07 34.85
N GLN A 468 -25.26 -15.89 33.84
CA GLN A 468 -26.28 -16.89 33.45
C GLN A 468 -26.02 -17.32 32.01
N VAL A 469 -26.09 -18.63 31.76
CA VAL A 469 -26.03 -19.22 30.41
C VAL A 469 -27.32 -18.88 29.67
N LEU A 470 -27.27 -17.97 28.70
CA LEU A 470 -28.42 -17.49 27.93
C LEU A 470 -28.71 -18.39 26.74
N ALA A 471 -27.68 -18.81 26.01
CA ALA A 471 -27.80 -19.71 24.87
C ALA A 471 -26.57 -20.62 24.73
N LEU A 472 -26.83 -21.80 24.19
CA LEU A 472 -25.83 -22.77 23.76
C LEU A 472 -26.02 -23.01 22.26
N VAL A 473 -24.97 -22.87 21.46
CA VAL A 473 -25.02 -23.00 20.00
C VAL A 473 -24.02 -24.07 19.55
N ARG A 474 -24.48 -25.01 18.72
CA ARG A 474 -23.64 -26.03 18.08
C ARG A 474 -24.04 -26.16 16.62
N ASP A 475 -23.05 -26.16 15.74
CA ASP A 475 -23.23 -26.26 14.27
C ASP A 475 -24.25 -25.23 13.71
N GLY A 476 -24.24 -23.99 14.25
CA GLY A 476 -25.15 -22.92 13.84
C GLY A 476 -26.60 -23.09 14.32
N ALA A 477 -26.87 -23.98 15.27
CA ALA A 477 -28.19 -24.18 15.83
C ALA A 477 -28.20 -24.06 17.37
N GLU A 478 -29.25 -23.43 17.92
CA GLU A 478 -29.44 -23.33 19.38
C GLU A 478 -29.84 -24.71 19.95
N ILE A 479 -29.17 -25.11 21.06
CA ILE A 479 -29.42 -26.35 21.77
C ILE A 479 -29.81 -26.07 23.23
N ALA A 480 -30.52 -27.00 23.85
CA ALA A 480 -30.96 -26.83 25.24
C ALA A 480 -29.87 -27.19 26.28
N ALA A 481 -28.98 -28.12 25.93
CA ALA A 481 -27.93 -28.63 26.82
C ALA A 481 -26.77 -29.21 26.03
N ALA A 482 -25.59 -29.29 26.66
CA ALA A 482 -24.39 -29.94 26.14
C ALA A 482 -23.74 -30.83 27.21
N ASP A 483 -23.28 -32.02 26.81
CA ASP A 483 -22.66 -33.03 27.67
C ASP A 483 -21.13 -33.03 27.54
N ALA A 484 -20.43 -33.67 28.47
CA ALA A 484 -18.98 -33.80 28.42
C ALA A 484 -18.47 -34.36 27.09
N GLY A 485 -17.50 -33.71 26.46
CA GLY A 485 -16.97 -33.99 25.13
C GLY A 485 -17.55 -33.12 24.00
N ASP A 486 -18.66 -32.43 24.23
CA ASP A 486 -19.25 -31.52 23.24
C ASP A 486 -18.45 -30.24 23.10
N SER A 487 -18.18 -29.85 21.87
CA SER A 487 -17.66 -28.52 21.53
C SER A 487 -18.80 -27.63 21.03
N LEU A 488 -18.89 -26.40 21.56
CA LEU A 488 -20.02 -25.51 21.34
C LEU A 488 -19.62 -24.04 21.58
N GLN A 489 -20.54 -23.15 21.30
CA GLN A 489 -20.44 -21.72 21.57
C GLN A 489 -21.45 -21.38 22.68
N ILE A 490 -20.99 -20.62 23.69
CA ILE A 490 -21.79 -20.28 24.88
C ILE A 490 -21.99 -18.75 24.92
N MET A 491 -23.23 -18.30 25.03
CA MET A 491 -23.61 -16.92 25.32
C MET A 491 -24.02 -16.79 26.79
N VAL A 492 -23.52 -15.76 27.45
CA VAL A 492 -23.86 -15.37 28.82
C VAL A 492 -24.32 -13.91 28.87
N ASN A 493 -25.07 -13.54 29.94
CA ASN A 493 -25.52 -12.15 30.11
C ASN A 493 -24.38 -11.15 30.38
N GLN A 494 -23.35 -11.58 31.12
CA GLN A 494 -22.17 -10.78 31.48
C GLN A 494 -20.92 -11.65 31.56
N THR A 495 -19.75 -11.09 31.23
CA THR A 495 -18.53 -11.89 31.16
C THR A 495 -17.27 -11.08 31.52
N PRO A 496 -16.29 -11.71 32.20
CA PRO A 496 -14.96 -11.16 32.36
C PRO A 496 -14.04 -11.43 31.14
N PHE A 497 -14.48 -12.26 30.18
CA PHE A 497 -13.69 -12.67 29.02
C PHE A 497 -13.67 -11.57 27.96
N TYR A 498 -12.49 -11.09 27.60
CA TYR A 498 -12.29 -10.18 26.49
C TYR A 498 -12.52 -10.92 25.17
N ALA A 499 -13.44 -10.45 24.37
CA ALA A 499 -13.65 -10.94 23.01
C ALA A 499 -12.64 -10.30 22.06
N GLU A 500 -12.12 -11.09 21.12
CA GLU A 500 -11.11 -10.63 20.16
C GLU A 500 -11.52 -9.32 19.46
N ALA A 501 -10.73 -8.28 19.64
CA ALA A 501 -10.95 -6.97 19.03
C ALA A 501 -9.68 -6.12 19.09
N GLY A 502 -9.53 -5.14 18.16
CA GLY A 502 -8.44 -4.16 18.20
C GLY A 502 -7.03 -4.75 18.20
N GLY A 503 -6.86 -5.96 17.65
CA GLY A 503 -5.59 -6.68 17.63
C GLY A 503 -5.24 -7.43 18.92
N GLN A 504 -6.07 -7.34 19.98
CA GLN A 504 -5.94 -8.21 21.15
C GLN A 504 -6.72 -9.50 20.92
N VAL A 505 -6.07 -10.66 21.11
CA VAL A 505 -6.69 -11.99 21.01
C VAL A 505 -7.72 -12.22 22.09
N GLY A 506 -8.72 -13.08 21.82
CA GLY A 506 -9.74 -13.48 22.76
C GLY A 506 -9.18 -14.22 23.98
N ASP A 507 -9.87 -14.08 25.11
CA ASP A 507 -9.47 -14.77 26.34
C ASP A 507 -9.85 -16.25 26.34
N ARG A 508 -9.17 -16.97 27.21
CA ARG A 508 -9.40 -18.38 27.55
C ARG A 508 -9.64 -18.53 29.04
N GLY A 509 -10.22 -19.67 29.42
CA GLY A 509 -10.49 -19.95 30.81
C GLY A 509 -11.59 -20.96 30.98
N TRP A 510 -12.46 -20.82 32.00
CA TRP A 510 -13.45 -21.82 32.36
C TRP A 510 -14.79 -21.17 32.68
N ILE A 511 -15.86 -21.89 32.26
CA ILE A 511 -17.25 -21.64 32.64
C ILE A 511 -17.74 -22.86 33.44
N ARG A 512 -18.03 -22.62 34.72
CA ARG A 512 -18.49 -23.66 35.65
C ARG A 512 -19.93 -23.43 36.05
N THR A 513 -20.77 -24.41 35.86
CA THR A 513 -22.14 -24.45 36.37
C THR A 513 -22.22 -25.44 37.55
N GLU A 514 -23.38 -25.57 38.17
CA GLU A 514 -23.60 -26.57 39.23
C GLU A 514 -23.37 -28.02 38.72
N THR A 515 -23.67 -28.28 37.45
CA THR A 515 -23.72 -29.64 36.86
C THR A 515 -22.57 -29.90 35.87
N GLY A 516 -21.77 -28.91 35.50
CA GLY A 516 -20.74 -29.09 34.47
C GLY A 516 -19.67 -28.04 34.49
N LEU A 517 -18.60 -28.33 33.71
CA LEU A 517 -17.48 -27.48 33.47
C LEU A 517 -17.18 -27.41 31.96
N ALA A 518 -17.07 -26.24 31.40
CA ALA A 518 -16.55 -26.02 30.06
C ALA A 518 -15.22 -25.26 30.06
N GLU A 519 -14.27 -25.72 29.25
CA GLU A 519 -13.04 -25.02 28.96
C GLU A 519 -13.27 -24.08 27.77
N VAL A 520 -13.08 -22.79 27.97
CA VAL A 520 -13.15 -21.76 26.92
C VAL A 520 -11.78 -21.67 26.23
N THR A 521 -11.75 -22.00 24.95
CA THR A 521 -10.52 -22.00 24.13
C THR A 521 -10.33 -20.72 23.35
N ASP A 522 -11.40 -19.92 23.16
CA ASP A 522 -11.36 -18.60 22.53
C ASP A 522 -12.63 -17.81 22.87
N THR A 523 -12.56 -16.48 22.75
CA THR A 523 -13.71 -15.58 22.93
C THR A 523 -13.78 -14.61 21.78
N GLN A 524 -14.90 -14.60 21.05
CA GLN A 524 -15.14 -13.77 19.88
C GLN A 524 -16.35 -12.83 20.11
N ARG A 525 -16.57 -11.88 19.21
CA ARG A 525 -17.68 -10.93 19.27
C ARG A 525 -18.46 -10.87 17.98
N SER A 526 -19.79 -10.96 18.06
CA SER A 526 -20.72 -10.74 16.95
C SER A 526 -21.99 -10.08 17.46
N ALA A 527 -22.55 -9.11 16.73
CA ALA A 527 -23.81 -8.42 17.06
C ALA A 527 -23.90 -7.90 18.53
N GLY A 528 -22.80 -7.41 19.09
CA GLY A 528 -22.74 -6.95 20.49
C GLY A 528 -22.66 -8.06 21.55
N VAL A 529 -22.69 -9.32 21.14
CA VAL A 529 -22.65 -10.51 22.00
C VAL A 529 -21.22 -11.04 22.09
N SER A 530 -20.77 -11.41 23.29
CA SER A 530 -19.53 -12.17 23.52
C SER A 530 -19.80 -13.66 23.38
N ILE A 531 -19.10 -14.33 22.48
CA ILE A 531 -19.25 -15.74 22.12
C ILE A 531 -18.08 -16.51 22.69
N HIS A 532 -18.32 -17.37 23.67
CA HIS A 532 -17.30 -18.21 24.27
C HIS A 532 -17.25 -19.55 23.53
N ILE A 533 -16.17 -19.77 22.76
CA ILE A 533 -15.91 -21.04 22.07
C ILE A 533 -15.35 -21.99 23.10
N ALA A 534 -16.08 -23.05 23.40
CA ALA A 534 -15.79 -23.89 24.54
C ALA A 534 -16.02 -25.40 24.25
N THR A 535 -15.36 -26.23 25.06
CA THR A 535 -15.61 -27.68 25.11
C THR A 535 -16.01 -28.04 26.52
N VAL A 536 -17.13 -28.74 26.67
CA VAL A 536 -17.55 -29.28 27.98
C VAL A 536 -16.58 -30.38 28.40
N THR A 537 -15.85 -30.16 29.47
CA THR A 537 -14.85 -31.13 29.98
C THR A 537 -15.41 -32.07 31.05
N GLU A 538 -16.40 -31.61 31.82
CA GLU A 538 -17.02 -32.40 32.90
C GLU A 538 -18.52 -32.17 32.94
N GLY A 539 -19.32 -33.23 33.20
CA GLY A 539 -20.73 -33.14 33.47
C GLY A 539 -21.57 -32.65 32.30
N ARG A 540 -22.53 -31.75 32.57
CA ARG A 540 -23.50 -31.23 31.62
C ARG A 540 -23.77 -29.75 31.89
N ILE A 541 -23.93 -28.98 30.86
CA ILE A 541 -24.31 -27.55 30.92
C ILE A 541 -25.68 -27.40 30.25
N ASP A 542 -26.64 -26.85 30.99
CA ASP A 542 -27.98 -26.54 30.49
C ASP A 542 -28.17 -25.02 30.30
N ARG A 543 -28.97 -24.64 29.34
CA ARG A 543 -29.38 -23.24 29.14
C ARG A 543 -30.19 -22.76 30.38
N GLY A 544 -29.96 -21.54 30.81
CA GLY A 544 -30.60 -20.90 31.94
C GLY A 544 -29.89 -21.09 33.28
N GLN A 545 -28.87 -21.95 33.34
CA GLN A 545 -28.10 -22.18 34.59
C GLN A 545 -27.27 -20.95 35.00
N PRO A 546 -27.15 -20.68 36.32
CA PRO A 546 -26.09 -19.84 36.85
C PRO A 546 -24.71 -20.43 36.52
N ALA A 547 -23.76 -19.58 36.19
CA ALA A 547 -22.41 -20.00 35.86
C ALA A 547 -21.38 -19.06 36.49
N LYS A 548 -20.30 -19.63 37.02
CA LYS A 548 -19.09 -18.91 37.39
C LYS A 548 -18.12 -18.92 36.22
N LEU A 549 -17.70 -17.72 35.80
CA LEU A 549 -16.77 -17.50 34.72
C LEU A 549 -15.40 -17.14 35.29
N GLU A 550 -14.34 -17.75 34.81
CA GLU A 550 -12.98 -17.55 35.32
C GLU A 550 -11.99 -17.51 34.14
N VAL A 551 -11.35 -16.37 33.97
CA VAL A 551 -10.34 -16.14 32.91
C VAL A 551 -9.01 -16.76 33.33
N ASP A 552 -8.26 -17.34 32.39
CA ASP A 552 -6.86 -17.73 32.62
C ASP A 552 -6.01 -16.48 32.92
N HIS A 553 -5.81 -16.25 34.23
CA HIS A 553 -5.08 -15.11 34.76
C HIS A 553 -3.67 -14.98 34.18
N ARG A 554 -2.95 -16.09 34.06
CA ARG A 554 -1.56 -16.09 33.56
C ARG A 554 -1.50 -15.66 32.08
N ARG A 555 -2.41 -16.20 31.31
CA ARG A 555 -2.52 -15.86 29.88
C ARG A 555 -2.98 -14.40 29.67
N ARG A 556 -3.99 -13.94 30.43
CA ARG A 556 -4.49 -12.55 30.39
C ARG A 556 -3.39 -11.57 30.82
N GLY A 557 -2.60 -11.88 31.84
CA GLY A 557 -1.48 -11.08 32.31
C GLY A 557 -0.42 -10.87 31.22
N ALA A 558 -0.07 -11.94 30.50
CA ALA A 558 0.86 -11.86 29.37
C ALA A 558 0.30 -11.04 28.19
N ILE A 559 -1.00 -11.19 27.86
CA ILE A 559 -1.68 -10.39 26.83
C ILE A 559 -1.67 -8.89 27.21
N ARG A 560 -2.03 -8.55 28.46
CA ARG A 560 -1.99 -7.16 28.98
C ARG A 560 -0.59 -6.55 28.87
N ALA A 561 0.45 -7.33 29.19
CA ALA A 561 1.84 -6.90 29.08
C ALA A 561 2.21 -6.59 27.60
N ASN A 562 1.88 -7.48 26.70
CA ASN A 562 2.11 -7.29 25.25
C ASN A 562 1.30 -6.11 24.69
N HIS A 563 0.04 -5.96 25.09
CA HIS A 563 -0.80 -4.87 24.62
C HIS A 563 -0.32 -3.50 25.13
N SER A 564 0.06 -3.40 26.39
CA SER A 564 0.61 -2.16 26.95
C SER A 564 1.97 -1.81 26.35
N ALA A 565 2.81 -2.82 26.10
CA ALA A 565 4.08 -2.64 25.40
C ALA A 565 3.90 -2.14 23.97
N THR A 566 2.81 -2.54 23.29
CA THR A 566 2.49 -2.05 21.93
C THR A 566 2.30 -0.53 21.91
N HIS A 567 1.66 0.06 22.91
CA HIS A 567 1.49 1.51 23.01
C HIS A 567 2.82 2.24 23.29
N LEU A 568 3.66 1.69 24.16
CA LEU A 568 5.01 2.24 24.39
C LEU A 568 5.87 2.14 23.12
N LEU A 569 5.79 1.01 22.40
CA LEU A 569 6.49 0.79 21.13
C LEU A 569 6.02 1.77 20.04
N HIS A 570 4.72 1.98 19.92
CA HIS A 570 4.16 2.92 18.94
C HIS A 570 4.72 4.34 19.15
N GLU A 571 4.72 4.82 20.39
CA GLU A 571 5.25 6.15 20.69
C GLU A 571 6.78 6.21 20.50
N ALA A 572 7.54 5.17 20.90
CA ALA A 572 8.97 5.10 20.66
C ALA A 572 9.32 5.15 19.18
N LEU A 573 8.58 4.42 18.35
CA LEU A 573 8.74 4.46 16.89
C LEU A 573 8.43 5.84 16.30
N ARG A 574 7.37 6.51 16.77
CA ARG A 574 7.05 7.89 16.34
C ARG A 574 8.17 8.86 16.68
N ARG A 575 8.73 8.75 17.87
CA ARG A 575 9.82 9.62 18.34
C ARG A 575 11.13 9.36 17.59
N ALA A 576 11.42 8.10 17.27
CA ALA A 576 12.65 7.72 16.57
C ALA A 576 12.58 7.99 15.06
N LEU A 577 11.41 7.77 14.43
CA LEU A 577 11.27 7.77 12.97
C LEU A 577 10.45 8.95 12.44
N GLY A 578 9.65 9.60 13.29
CA GLY A 578 8.81 10.75 12.94
C GLY A 578 7.30 10.50 13.03
N ASP A 579 6.54 11.60 12.96
CA ASP A 579 5.09 11.62 13.17
C ASP A 579 4.26 10.87 12.12
N HIS A 580 4.87 10.48 11.00
CA HIS A 580 4.24 9.66 9.96
C HIS A 580 3.97 8.21 10.39
N VAL A 581 4.63 7.75 11.47
CA VAL A 581 4.40 6.40 12.00
C VAL A 581 2.98 6.31 12.54
N ALA A 582 2.18 5.44 11.93
CA ALA A 582 0.81 5.16 12.33
C ALA A 582 0.57 3.64 12.28
N GLN A 583 -0.19 3.13 13.22
CA GLN A 583 -0.57 1.72 13.27
C GLN A 583 -1.37 1.33 12.01
N ARG A 584 -1.01 0.18 11.42
CA ARG A 584 -1.70 -0.45 10.28
C ARG A 584 -2.30 -1.80 10.66
N GLY A 585 -1.84 -2.38 11.75
CA GLY A 585 -2.31 -3.61 12.32
C GLY A 585 -1.54 -3.94 13.58
N SER A 586 -2.13 -4.75 14.45
CA SER A 586 -1.46 -5.27 15.63
C SER A 586 -1.96 -6.69 15.94
N LEU A 587 -1.15 -7.42 16.68
CA LEU A 587 -1.54 -8.66 17.32
C LEU A 587 -0.91 -8.67 18.71
N ASN A 588 -1.76 -8.73 19.75
CA ASN A 588 -1.36 -8.83 21.14
C ASN A 588 -1.82 -10.18 21.66
N ALA A 589 -0.93 -11.17 21.59
CA ALA A 589 -1.14 -12.54 22.05
C ALA A 589 -0.38 -12.79 23.37
N ALA A 590 -0.52 -13.96 23.99
CA ALA A 590 0.18 -14.27 25.23
C ALA A 590 1.69 -14.52 25.03
N ASP A 591 2.07 -15.02 23.87
CA ASP A 591 3.44 -15.42 23.51
C ASP A 591 4.25 -14.30 22.89
N ARG A 592 3.61 -13.33 22.23
CA ARG A 592 4.29 -12.21 21.53
C ARG A 592 3.34 -11.06 21.22
N LEU A 593 3.91 -9.94 20.87
CA LEU A 593 3.21 -8.87 20.16
C LEU A 593 3.76 -8.73 18.73
N ARG A 594 2.88 -8.25 17.83
CA ARG A 594 3.21 -7.85 16.46
C ARG A 594 2.63 -6.47 16.21
N PHE A 595 3.42 -5.59 15.66
CA PHE A 595 3.01 -4.24 15.32
C PHE A 595 3.35 -3.90 13.88
N ASP A 596 2.32 -3.66 13.07
CA ASP A 596 2.44 -3.25 11.68
C ASP A 596 2.20 -1.73 11.61
N PHE A 597 3.14 -0.99 11.00
CA PHE A 597 3.09 0.47 10.97
C PHE A 597 3.57 1.05 9.65
N SER A 598 3.11 2.28 9.35
CA SER A 598 3.51 3.00 8.14
C SER A 598 4.96 3.48 8.25
N HIS A 599 5.85 2.89 7.43
CA HIS A 599 7.23 3.33 7.24
C HIS A 599 7.78 2.72 5.94
N ALA A 600 8.54 3.50 5.18
CA ALA A 600 8.89 3.13 3.81
C ALA A 600 10.14 2.25 3.71
N LYS A 601 11.06 2.32 4.66
CA LYS A 601 12.35 1.60 4.66
C LYS A 601 12.49 0.65 5.85
N ALA A 602 13.44 -0.27 5.78
CA ALA A 602 13.84 -1.09 6.92
C ALA A 602 14.50 -0.23 8.00
N LEU A 603 14.26 -0.56 9.27
CA LEU A 603 14.93 0.08 10.38
C LEU A 603 16.41 -0.34 10.41
N SER A 604 17.27 0.61 10.67
CA SER A 604 18.67 0.33 10.95
C SER A 604 18.84 -0.32 12.34
N GLY A 605 19.96 -1.01 12.54
CA GLY A 605 20.29 -1.58 13.86
C GLY A 605 20.28 -0.54 14.97
N GLN A 606 20.74 0.69 14.68
CA GLN A 606 20.75 1.80 15.64
C GLN A 606 19.34 2.30 15.99
N GLU A 607 18.43 2.38 15.02
CA GLU A 607 17.04 2.75 15.25
C GLU A 607 16.32 1.69 16.09
N MET A 608 16.55 0.40 15.78
CA MET A 608 16.00 -0.73 16.56
C MET A 608 16.47 -0.69 18.03
N GLU A 609 17.78 -0.49 18.25
CA GLU A 609 18.36 -0.38 19.58
C GLU A 609 17.79 0.82 20.36
N THR A 610 17.64 1.97 19.70
CA THR A 610 17.07 3.18 20.29
C THR A 610 15.63 2.94 20.75
N VAL A 611 14.80 2.34 19.89
CA VAL A 611 13.39 2.02 20.19
C VAL A 611 13.29 1.03 21.35
N GLU A 612 14.06 -0.06 21.33
CA GLU A 612 14.06 -1.05 22.40
C GLU A 612 14.50 -0.45 23.75
N HIS A 613 15.54 0.37 23.71
CA HIS A 613 16.05 1.06 24.91
C HIS A 613 15.01 2.00 25.50
N GLU A 614 14.33 2.78 24.65
CA GLU A 614 13.30 3.73 25.06
C GLU A 614 12.10 3.01 25.69
N VAL A 615 11.56 1.97 25.04
CA VAL A 615 10.45 1.16 25.58
C VAL A 615 10.82 0.61 26.98
N ASN A 616 12.00 -0.01 27.10
CA ASN A 616 12.48 -0.54 28.39
C ASN A 616 12.69 0.56 29.44
N ALA A 617 13.04 1.78 29.04
CA ALA A 617 13.15 2.90 29.99
C ALA A 617 11.79 3.27 30.59
N TYR A 618 10.72 3.32 29.79
CA TYR A 618 9.37 3.58 30.29
C TYR A 618 8.77 2.40 31.07
N ILE A 619 9.11 1.16 30.74
CA ILE A 619 8.79 -0.02 31.57
C ILE A 619 9.40 0.15 32.97
N ARG A 620 10.70 0.45 33.08
CA ARG A 620 11.41 0.65 34.36
C ARG A 620 10.93 1.86 35.15
N GLN A 621 10.27 2.83 34.51
CA GLN A 621 9.66 3.97 35.16
C GLN A 621 8.55 3.55 36.14
N ASN A 622 7.91 2.40 35.89
CA ASN A 622 6.80 1.85 36.67
C ASN A 622 5.67 2.87 36.91
N ALA A 623 5.36 3.67 35.88
CA ALA A 623 4.30 4.66 35.93
C ALA A 623 2.92 3.99 35.95
N PRO A 624 1.89 4.59 36.57
CA PRO A 624 0.51 4.09 36.46
C PRO A 624 0.03 4.11 35.01
N VAL A 625 -0.82 3.15 34.68
CA VAL A 625 -1.59 3.15 33.40
C VAL A 625 -2.99 3.60 33.73
N GLU A 626 -3.35 4.78 33.25
CA GLU A 626 -4.66 5.39 33.52
C GLU A 626 -5.57 5.21 32.31
N THR A 627 -6.84 4.96 32.60
CA THR A 627 -7.90 4.88 31.61
C THR A 627 -8.99 5.88 31.93
N ARG A 628 -9.42 6.65 30.92
CA ARG A 628 -10.53 7.62 31.05
C ARG A 628 -11.48 7.45 29.89
N VAL A 629 -12.78 7.61 30.17
CA VAL A 629 -13.82 7.68 29.15
C VAL A 629 -14.12 9.15 28.88
N MET A 630 -14.15 9.56 27.62
CA MET A 630 -14.38 10.94 27.20
C MET A 630 -14.89 11.01 25.77
N THR A 631 -15.28 12.17 25.29
CA THR A 631 -15.66 12.35 23.88
C THR A 631 -14.44 12.20 22.95
N PRO A 632 -14.63 11.80 21.68
CA PRO A 632 -13.53 11.74 20.70
C PRO A 632 -12.80 13.09 20.53
N ASP A 633 -13.51 14.21 20.66
CA ASP A 633 -12.93 15.54 20.51
C ASP A 633 -12.06 15.92 21.72
N ASP A 634 -12.52 15.63 22.95
CA ASP A 634 -11.69 15.82 24.15
C ASP A 634 -10.43 14.96 24.08
N ALA A 635 -10.54 13.72 23.59
CA ALA A 635 -9.40 12.83 23.40
C ALA A 635 -8.37 13.40 22.41
N ARG A 636 -8.83 13.95 21.27
CA ARG A 636 -7.96 14.64 20.31
C ARG A 636 -7.30 15.87 20.91
N GLY A 637 -8.05 16.65 21.71
CA GLY A 637 -7.52 17.82 22.44
C GLY A 637 -6.40 17.49 23.40
N LEU A 638 -6.37 16.26 23.94
CA LEU A 638 -5.26 15.73 24.77
C LEU A 638 -4.08 15.20 23.96
N GLY A 639 -4.16 15.21 22.61
CA GLY A 639 -3.14 14.60 21.74
C GLY A 639 -3.22 13.08 21.65
N ALA A 640 -4.37 12.48 21.97
CA ALA A 640 -4.56 11.04 21.87
C ALA A 640 -4.45 10.56 20.41
N GLN A 641 -3.70 9.46 20.21
CA GLN A 641 -3.64 8.81 18.92
C GLN A 641 -4.90 7.96 18.71
N ALA A 642 -5.57 8.18 17.60
CA ALA A 642 -6.70 7.38 17.17
C ALA A 642 -6.24 6.33 16.15
N LEU A 643 -6.75 5.11 16.24
CA LEU A 643 -6.51 4.09 15.22
C LEU A 643 -7.12 4.53 13.90
N PHE A 644 -6.37 4.38 12.84
CA PHE A 644 -6.80 4.78 11.51
C PHE A 644 -7.95 3.87 11.04
N GLY A 645 -9.14 4.45 10.80
CA GLY A 645 -10.27 3.72 10.21
C GLY A 645 -11.27 3.10 11.19
N GLU A 646 -11.08 3.23 12.52
CA GLU A 646 -12.10 2.79 13.48
C GLU A 646 -13.21 3.83 13.67
N LYS A 647 -14.45 3.34 13.77
CA LYS A 647 -15.60 4.14 14.19
C LYS A 647 -15.59 4.22 15.71
N TYR A 648 -15.55 5.42 16.22
CA TYR A 648 -15.72 5.69 17.63
C TYR A 648 -17.14 6.14 17.89
N GLY A 649 -17.77 5.60 18.96
CA GLY A 649 -19.06 6.09 19.44
C GLY A 649 -18.94 7.50 20.06
N ASP A 650 -20.02 7.95 20.70
CA ASP A 650 -20.05 9.25 21.40
C ASP A 650 -19.04 9.33 22.53
N GLU A 651 -18.65 8.21 23.11
CA GLU A 651 -17.64 8.07 24.14
C GLU A 651 -16.53 7.10 23.69
N VAL A 652 -15.28 7.46 23.98
CA VAL A 652 -14.09 6.67 23.72
C VAL A 652 -13.28 6.41 24.98
N ARG A 653 -12.69 5.23 25.05
CA ARG A 653 -11.77 4.87 26.14
C ARG A 653 -10.36 5.30 25.73
N VAL A 654 -9.75 6.18 26.53
CA VAL A 654 -8.39 6.72 26.34
C VAL A 654 -7.47 6.11 27.38
N VAL A 655 -6.40 5.48 26.92
CA VAL A 655 -5.36 4.88 27.76
C VAL A 655 -4.12 5.75 27.72
N SER A 656 -3.62 6.11 28.89
CA SER A 656 -2.41 6.93 29.07
C SER A 656 -1.37 6.22 29.93
N MET A 657 -0.09 6.31 29.55
CA MET A 657 0.99 5.66 30.26
C MET A 657 2.34 6.34 30.05
N GLY A 658 3.21 6.23 31.08
CA GLY A 658 4.54 6.81 31.10
C GLY A 658 4.54 8.30 31.37
N THR A 659 5.62 8.80 32.00
CA THR A 659 5.80 10.23 32.27
C THR A 659 7.01 10.77 31.51
N LEU A 660 6.77 11.79 30.67
CA LEU A 660 7.78 12.48 29.87
C LEU A 660 7.93 13.92 30.36
N LYS A 661 9.15 14.34 30.72
CA LYS A 661 9.41 15.73 31.15
C LYS A 661 9.66 16.62 29.93
N GLY A 662 8.88 17.68 29.81
CA GLY A 662 9.16 18.82 28.91
C GLY A 662 8.43 18.82 27.56
N SER A 663 8.10 17.68 26.96
CA SER A 663 7.44 17.64 25.63
C SER A 663 6.45 16.46 25.52
N GLY A 664 5.77 16.15 26.63
CA GLY A 664 4.76 15.08 26.66
C GLY A 664 3.39 15.54 26.16
N LYS A 665 2.46 14.58 26.09
CA LYS A 665 1.06 14.76 25.73
C LYS A 665 0.19 15.02 26.97
N GLY A 666 -1.08 15.25 26.77
CA GLY A 666 -2.04 15.51 27.85
C GLY A 666 -2.13 16.96 28.26
N SER A 667 -3.12 17.30 29.08
CA SER A 667 -3.38 18.68 29.54
C SER A 667 -2.22 19.31 30.32
N ASP A 668 -1.38 18.47 30.93
CA ASP A 668 -0.19 18.90 31.70
C ASP A 668 1.13 18.78 30.91
N GLY A 669 1.07 18.30 29.67
CA GLY A 669 2.24 18.13 28.78
C GLY A 669 3.26 17.13 29.29
N LYS A 670 2.87 16.13 30.12
CA LYS A 670 3.79 15.21 30.77
C LYS A 670 3.58 13.73 30.49
N THR A 671 2.53 13.36 29.77
CA THR A 671 2.27 11.95 29.45
C THR A 671 3.06 11.50 28.23
N TYR A 672 3.67 10.33 28.30
CA TYR A 672 4.45 9.77 27.19
C TYR A 672 3.57 9.25 26.06
N SER A 673 2.69 8.30 26.34
CA SER A 673 1.74 7.73 25.36
C SER A 673 0.31 7.98 25.78
N ILE A 674 -0.52 8.47 24.85
CA ILE A 674 -1.97 8.61 25.00
C ILE A 674 -2.61 8.08 23.72
N GLU A 675 -3.46 7.05 23.84
CA GLU A 675 -4.08 6.40 22.69
C GLU A 675 -5.53 5.99 23.00
N LEU A 676 -6.38 5.98 21.95
CA LEU A 676 -7.71 5.39 22.02
C LEU A 676 -7.58 3.88 22.00
N CYS A 677 -8.01 3.20 23.04
CA CYS A 677 -7.89 1.75 23.12
C CYS A 677 -8.97 1.10 23.98
N GLY A 678 -9.70 0.13 23.40
CA GLY A 678 -10.70 -0.68 24.07
C GLY A 678 -10.17 -1.98 24.71
N GLY A 679 -8.85 -2.24 24.63
CA GLY A 679 -8.25 -3.46 25.13
C GLY A 679 -7.99 -3.47 26.64
N THR A 680 -7.44 -4.58 27.13
CA THR A 680 -7.03 -4.72 28.54
C THR A 680 -5.55 -4.43 28.71
N HIS A 681 -5.20 -3.73 29.81
CA HIS A 681 -3.83 -3.24 30.05
C HIS A 681 -3.34 -3.63 31.46
N VAL A 682 -2.02 -3.54 31.64
CA VAL A 682 -1.39 -3.65 32.96
C VAL A 682 -1.76 -2.46 33.85
N ALA A 683 -1.71 -2.62 35.16
CA ALA A 683 -1.96 -1.52 36.08
C ALA A 683 -0.80 -0.50 36.13
N ARG A 684 0.41 -0.95 35.92
CA ARG A 684 1.61 -0.12 35.88
C ARG A 684 2.54 -0.56 34.76
N THR A 685 3.30 0.35 34.17
CA THR A 685 4.25 0.02 33.10
C THR A 685 5.29 -1.02 33.51
N GLY A 686 5.64 -1.08 34.78
CA GLY A 686 6.56 -2.08 35.35
C GLY A 686 6.04 -3.53 35.28
N ASP A 687 4.73 -3.72 35.23
CA ASP A 687 4.10 -5.05 35.13
C ASP A 687 4.36 -5.71 33.76
N ILE A 688 4.79 -4.94 32.75
CA ILE A 688 5.25 -5.46 31.45
C ILE A 688 6.52 -6.32 31.62
N GLY A 689 7.37 -5.98 32.57
CA GLY A 689 8.62 -6.68 32.87
C GLY A 689 9.76 -6.25 31.90
N ALA A 690 10.26 -7.17 31.10
CA ALA A 690 11.26 -6.90 30.07
C ALA A 690 10.60 -6.80 28.68
N PHE A 691 11.24 -6.06 27.77
CA PHE A 691 10.84 -5.99 26.37
C PHE A 691 12.04 -6.31 25.47
N ALA A 692 11.87 -7.19 24.51
CA ALA A 692 12.89 -7.57 23.54
C ALA A 692 12.33 -7.57 22.11
N LEU A 693 12.98 -6.82 21.21
CA LEU A 693 12.66 -6.83 19.78
C LEU A 693 13.23 -8.09 19.11
N LEU A 694 12.41 -8.76 18.31
CA LEU A 694 12.83 -9.93 17.54
C LEU A 694 13.37 -9.54 16.14
N GLY A 695 12.84 -8.49 15.56
CA GLY A 695 13.26 -8.02 14.26
C GLY A 695 12.24 -7.13 13.57
N ASP A 696 12.66 -6.60 12.42
CA ASP A 696 11.91 -5.76 11.51
C ASP A 696 11.79 -6.45 10.14
N SER A 697 10.58 -6.50 9.58
CA SER A 697 10.29 -7.08 8.27
C SER A 697 9.30 -6.23 7.48
N ALA A 698 9.22 -6.44 6.16
CA ALA A 698 8.19 -5.80 5.34
C ALA A 698 6.89 -6.63 5.39
N SER A 699 5.77 -5.98 5.72
CA SER A 699 4.43 -6.60 5.67
C SER A 699 3.76 -6.36 4.32
N SER A 700 3.81 -5.11 3.84
CA SER A 700 3.35 -4.70 2.52
C SER A 700 4.12 -3.46 2.05
N ALA A 701 3.79 -2.93 0.88
CA ALA A 701 4.43 -1.70 0.41
C ALA A 701 4.16 -0.54 1.38
N GLY A 702 5.23 0.08 1.90
CA GLY A 702 5.15 1.17 2.87
C GLY A 702 4.68 0.78 4.28
N VAL A 703 4.56 -0.51 4.57
CA VAL A 703 4.21 -1.02 5.91
C VAL A 703 5.31 -1.93 6.42
N ARG A 704 5.86 -1.56 7.58
CA ARG A 704 6.84 -2.36 8.30
C ARG A 704 6.15 -3.15 9.41
N ARG A 705 6.73 -4.28 9.76
CA ARG A 705 6.29 -5.18 10.83
C ARG A 705 7.40 -5.37 11.84
N ILE A 706 7.10 -5.10 13.09
CA ILE A 706 7.94 -5.44 14.23
C ILE A 706 7.26 -6.56 15.03
N GLU A 707 8.04 -7.54 15.43
CA GLU A 707 7.66 -8.54 16.43
C GLU A 707 8.51 -8.35 17.68
N ALA A 708 7.89 -8.48 18.85
CA ALA A 708 8.56 -8.34 20.14
C ALA A 708 7.95 -9.26 21.20
N LEU A 709 8.71 -9.44 22.26
CA LEU A 709 8.37 -10.25 23.43
C LEU A 709 8.37 -9.38 24.69
N THR A 710 7.54 -9.75 25.67
CA THR A 710 7.50 -9.09 26.98
C THR A 710 7.69 -10.09 28.12
N GLY A 711 8.01 -9.59 29.31
CA GLY A 711 8.04 -10.34 30.56
C GLY A 711 8.92 -11.59 30.52
N ALA A 712 8.35 -12.74 30.92
CA ALA A 712 9.05 -14.02 30.95
C ALA A 712 9.54 -14.47 29.58
N ALA A 713 8.73 -14.28 28.52
CA ALA A 713 9.10 -14.67 27.16
C ALA A 713 10.34 -13.89 26.67
N ALA A 714 10.41 -12.58 26.96
CA ALA A 714 11.58 -11.76 26.62
C ALA A 714 12.84 -12.24 27.36
N LEU A 715 12.73 -12.53 28.66
CA LEU A 715 13.85 -13.04 29.45
C LEU A 715 14.32 -14.41 28.99
N ASP A 716 13.42 -15.31 28.64
CA ASP A 716 13.75 -16.64 28.14
C ASP A 716 14.42 -16.56 26.77
N HIS A 717 13.97 -15.64 25.90
CA HIS A 717 14.63 -15.34 24.63
C HIS A 717 16.07 -14.87 24.85
N LEU A 718 16.28 -13.85 25.68
CA LEU A 718 17.61 -13.31 25.98
C LEU A 718 18.55 -14.37 26.56
N ARG A 719 18.05 -15.19 27.50
CA ARG A 719 18.82 -16.32 28.07
C ARG A 719 19.15 -17.38 27.03
N ALA A 720 18.24 -17.63 26.08
CA ALA A 720 18.51 -18.56 25.00
C ALA A 720 19.60 -18.04 24.06
N GLN A 721 19.61 -16.74 23.77
CA GLN A 721 20.68 -16.11 22.98
C GLN A 721 22.03 -16.15 23.72
N ASP A 722 22.05 -15.87 25.01
CA ASP A 722 23.26 -15.94 25.84
C ASP A 722 23.83 -17.39 25.88
N ARG A 723 22.97 -18.40 26.09
CA ARG A 723 23.39 -19.81 26.03
C ARG A 723 23.98 -20.16 24.67
N ARG A 724 23.34 -19.79 23.56
CA ARG A 724 23.87 -20.05 22.20
C ARG A 724 25.23 -19.41 21.98
N LEU A 725 25.40 -18.17 22.46
CA LEU A 725 26.69 -17.48 22.41
C LEU A 725 27.73 -18.22 23.23
N GLY A 726 27.37 -18.69 24.42
CA GLY A 726 28.24 -19.50 25.27
C GLY A 726 28.64 -20.83 24.63
N GLU A 727 27.71 -21.52 23.97
CA GLU A 727 27.98 -22.76 23.20
C GLU A 727 28.97 -22.51 22.05
N ILE A 728 28.75 -21.42 21.28
CA ILE A 728 29.66 -21.04 20.18
C ILE A 728 31.04 -20.70 20.74
N ALA A 729 31.12 -19.94 21.83
CA ALA A 729 32.36 -19.59 22.49
C ALA A 729 33.14 -20.84 22.95
N ALA A 730 32.44 -21.81 23.55
CA ALA A 730 33.03 -23.10 23.95
C ALA A 730 33.58 -23.90 22.77
N LEU A 731 32.82 -23.98 21.66
CA LEU A 731 33.27 -24.64 20.42
C LEU A 731 34.54 -23.99 19.86
N LEU A 732 34.61 -22.67 19.93
CA LEU A 732 35.75 -21.90 19.43
C LEU A 732 36.92 -21.81 20.43
N LYS A 733 36.75 -22.34 21.64
CA LYS A 733 37.68 -22.19 22.77
C LYS A 733 38.06 -20.71 23.02
N ALA A 734 37.06 -19.82 22.97
CA ALA A 734 37.18 -18.38 23.10
C ALA A 734 36.27 -17.87 24.22
N GLN A 735 36.52 -16.65 24.70
CA GLN A 735 35.57 -15.94 25.57
C GLN A 735 34.38 -15.43 24.72
N PRO A 736 33.17 -15.27 25.26
CA PRO A 736 32.02 -14.73 24.53
C PRO A 736 32.30 -13.42 23.80
N ALA A 737 33.10 -12.51 24.40
CA ALA A 737 33.49 -11.24 23.80
C ALA A 737 34.40 -11.39 22.57
N GLU A 738 35.12 -12.50 22.45
CA GLU A 738 36.09 -12.77 21.37
C GLU A 738 35.52 -13.59 20.22
N VAL A 739 34.27 -14.07 20.33
CA VAL A 739 33.63 -14.98 19.35
C VAL A 739 33.64 -14.40 17.94
N VAL A 740 33.29 -13.12 17.77
CA VAL A 740 33.21 -12.47 16.47
C VAL A 740 34.59 -12.43 15.79
N GLU A 741 35.63 -12.05 16.56
CA GLU A 741 37.00 -12.00 16.05
C GLU A 741 37.50 -13.39 15.69
N ARG A 742 37.20 -14.39 16.53
CA ARG A 742 37.61 -15.77 16.30
C ARG A 742 36.95 -16.38 15.05
N VAL A 743 35.64 -16.11 14.84
CA VAL A 743 34.93 -16.51 13.63
C VAL A 743 35.52 -15.85 12.37
N ARG A 744 35.84 -14.54 12.48
CA ARG A 744 36.50 -13.82 11.37
C ARG A 744 37.87 -14.42 11.02
N ALA A 745 38.68 -14.67 12.05
CA ALA A 745 39.99 -15.31 11.85
C ALA A 745 39.85 -16.69 11.21
N LEU A 746 38.93 -17.53 11.65
CA LEU A 746 38.66 -18.84 11.05
C LEU A 746 38.17 -18.74 9.60
N ALA A 747 37.36 -17.75 9.26
CA ALA A 747 36.91 -17.51 7.90
C ALA A 747 38.09 -17.11 6.98
N GLU A 748 38.99 -16.29 7.47
CA GLU A 748 40.24 -15.89 6.76
C GLU A 748 41.20 -17.07 6.60
N GLU A 749 41.44 -17.83 7.68
CA GLU A 749 42.27 -19.04 7.65
C GLU A 749 41.69 -20.05 6.66
N ARG A 750 40.40 -20.31 6.68
CA ARG A 750 39.76 -21.19 5.68
C ARG A 750 39.99 -20.72 4.25
N ARG A 751 39.89 -19.40 4.01
CA ARG A 751 40.13 -18.82 2.67
C ARG A 751 41.60 -18.99 2.25
N ALA A 752 42.54 -18.76 3.18
CA ALA A 752 43.96 -18.94 2.94
C ALA A 752 44.28 -20.40 2.62
N LEU A 753 43.80 -21.34 3.44
CA LEU A 753 43.96 -22.77 3.22
C LEU A 753 43.36 -23.24 1.89
N HIS A 754 42.20 -22.71 1.52
CA HIS A 754 41.57 -23.03 0.24
C HIS A 754 42.46 -22.58 -0.95
N ASN A 755 43.05 -21.38 -0.85
CA ASN A 755 43.96 -20.85 -1.85
C ASN A 755 45.27 -21.67 -1.88
N GLU A 756 45.83 -22.06 -0.71
CA GLU A 756 47.03 -22.91 -0.61
C GLU A 756 46.80 -24.28 -1.22
N VAL A 757 45.68 -24.95 -0.90
CA VAL A 757 45.32 -26.23 -1.50
C VAL A 757 45.16 -26.11 -3.03
N ALA A 758 44.55 -25.01 -3.51
CA ALA A 758 44.45 -24.77 -4.95
C ALA A 758 45.84 -24.55 -5.60
N GLN A 759 46.74 -23.85 -4.90
CA GLN A 759 48.13 -23.67 -5.35
C GLN A 759 48.89 -24.98 -5.36
N LEU A 760 48.89 -25.75 -4.26
CA LEU A 760 49.57 -27.04 -4.15
C LEU A 760 49.07 -28.05 -5.22
N ARG A 761 47.76 -28.06 -5.52
CA ARG A 761 47.19 -28.87 -6.60
C ARG A 761 47.76 -28.47 -7.96
N ARG A 762 47.91 -27.17 -8.22
CA ARG A 762 48.54 -26.66 -9.46
C ARG A 762 50.02 -27.07 -9.53
N ASP A 763 50.78 -26.93 -8.45
CA ASP A 763 52.20 -27.24 -8.39
C ASP A 763 52.42 -28.75 -8.59
N LEU A 764 51.60 -29.58 -7.99
CA LEU A 764 51.62 -31.04 -8.21
C LEU A 764 51.27 -31.40 -9.66
N ALA A 765 50.29 -30.75 -10.23
CA ALA A 765 49.86 -30.97 -11.62
C ALA A 765 50.93 -30.51 -12.63
N MET A 766 51.74 -29.51 -12.27
CA MET A 766 52.83 -28.99 -13.09
C MET A 766 54.14 -29.76 -12.95
N GLY A 767 54.17 -30.86 -12.17
CA GLY A 767 55.32 -31.76 -12.03
C GLY A 767 56.28 -31.34 -10.92
N GLY A 768 55.78 -30.86 -9.81
CA GLY A 768 56.61 -30.55 -8.62
C GLY A 768 57.25 -31.78 -8.04
N GLY A 769 58.51 -32.08 -8.40
CA GLY A 769 59.38 -32.95 -7.68
C GLY A 769 59.90 -34.22 -8.39
N ALA A 770 59.65 -34.46 -9.66
CA ALA A 770 60.30 -35.55 -10.40
C ALA A 770 60.83 -35.03 -11.73
N THR A 771 62.07 -35.40 -12.02
CA THR A 771 62.80 -35.18 -13.28
C THR A 771 62.02 -35.74 -14.47
N GLY A 772 61.25 -34.86 -15.19
CA GLY A 772 60.51 -35.25 -16.39
C GLY A 772 59.17 -34.51 -16.54
N GLY A 773 59.22 -33.18 -16.74
CA GLY A 773 58.01 -32.45 -17.23
C GLY A 773 57.65 -32.89 -18.64
N PRO A 774 56.39 -32.65 -19.13
CA PRO A 774 55.98 -33.08 -20.47
C PRO A 774 56.96 -32.52 -21.51
N GLU A 775 57.47 -33.42 -22.34
CA GLU A 775 58.37 -33.06 -23.40
C GLU A 775 57.67 -32.44 -24.57
N ALA A 776 58.29 -31.45 -25.18
CA ALA A 776 57.70 -30.79 -26.35
C ALA A 776 57.90 -31.75 -27.57
N LYS A 777 56.84 -32.01 -28.30
CA LYS A 777 56.83 -32.82 -29.52
C LYS A 777 56.75 -31.86 -30.73
N ASP A 778 57.58 -32.07 -31.70
CA ASP A 778 57.51 -31.33 -32.96
C ASP A 778 56.44 -31.96 -33.87
N ILE A 779 55.48 -31.14 -34.28
CA ILE A 779 54.37 -31.50 -35.17
C ILE A 779 54.36 -30.49 -36.33
N ALA A 780 54.77 -30.87 -37.48
CA ALA A 780 54.84 -30.06 -38.70
C ALA A 780 55.63 -28.74 -38.49
N GLY A 781 56.67 -28.76 -37.67
CA GLY A 781 57.49 -27.56 -37.35
C GLY A 781 56.95 -26.68 -36.25
N ILE A 782 55.96 -27.16 -35.51
CA ILE A 782 55.36 -26.49 -34.35
C ILE A 782 55.63 -27.31 -33.08
N SER A 783 56.22 -26.71 -32.07
CA SER A 783 56.46 -27.37 -30.78
C SER A 783 55.14 -27.51 -30.04
N PHE A 784 54.71 -28.69 -29.65
CA PHE A 784 53.46 -28.96 -28.94
C PHE A 784 53.75 -29.66 -27.61
N ILE A 785 53.15 -29.08 -26.53
CA ILE A 785 53.16 -29.71 -25.21
C ILE A 785 51.72 -30.10 -24.84
N ALA A 786 51.50 -31.38 -24.55
CA ALA A 786 50.23 -31.87 -24.00
C ALA A 786 50.46 -32.41 -22.59
N GLN A 787 49.52 -32.07 -21.68
CA GLN A 787 49.55 -32.55 -20.31
C GLN A 787 48.16 -32.96 -19.83
N THR A 788 48.07 -34.18 -19.26
CA THR A 788 46.88 -34.66 -18.58
C THR A 788 47.08 -34.53 -17.07
N VAL A 789 46.08 -33.95 -16.38
CA VAL A 789 46.14 -33.66 -14.94
C VAL A 789 44.86 -34.12 -14.25
N GLY A 790 45.00 -34.66 -13.02
CA GLY A 790 43.85 -35.05 -12.20
C GLY A 790 43.65 -34.13 -11.01
N GLY A 791 42.39 -33.94 -10.59
CA GLY A 791 42.04 -33.21 -9.36
C GLY A 791 42.21 -31.69 -9.43
N VAL A 792 42.34 -31.12 -10.62
CA VAL A 792 42.49 -29.68 -10.88
C VAL A 792 41.14 -29.14 -11.35
N SER A 793 40.74 -27.92 -10.87
CA SER A 793 39.50 -27.25 -11.32
C SER A 793 39.66 -26.71 -12.75
N GLY A 794 38.60 -26.79 -13.56
CA GLY A 794 38.63 -26.19 -14.90
C GLY A 794 38.97 -24.68 -14.91
N LYS A 795 38.75 -23.97 -13.80
CA LYS A 795 39.13 -22.56 -13.64
C LYS A 795 40.64 -22.31 -13.50
N ASP A 796 41.39 -23.33 -13.13
CA ASP A 796 42.84 -23.27 -12.96
C ASP A 796 43.61 -23.58 -14.26
N LEU A 797 42.96 -24.16 -15.26
CA LEU A 797 43.59 -24.57 -16.53
C LEU A 797 44.18 -23.39 -17.32
N PRO A 798 43.60 -22.19 -17.38
CA PRO A 798 44.22 -21.05 -18.08
C PRO A 798 45.60 -20.71 -17.55
N ALA A 799 45.77 -20.70 -16.23
CA ALA A 799 47.09 -20.41 -15.62
C ALA A 799 48.16 -21.50 -15.93
N MET A 800 47.72 -22.77 -16.01
CA MET A 800 48.59 -23.86 -16.40
C MET A 800 49.00 -23.77 -17.87
N VAL A 801 48.04 -23.41 -18.74
CA VAL A 801 48.30 -23.17 -20.16
C VAL A 801 49.30 -22.07 -20.36
N ASP A 802 49.16 -20.93 -19.62
CA ASP A 802 50.08 -19.80 -19.70
C ASP A 802 51.52 -20.20 -19.27
N ALA A 803 51.63 -20.94 -18.16
CA ALA A 803 52.95 -21.47 -17.71
C ALA A 803 53.57 -22.43 -18.71
N LEU A 804 52.78 -23.27 -19.38
CA LEU A 804 53.30 -24.20 -20.43
C LEU A 804 53.67 -23.44 -21.73
N LYS A 805 52.94 -22.31 -22.06
CA LYS A 805 53.33 -21.43 -23.17
C LYS A 805 54.71 -20.79 -22.96
N GLU A 806 55.03 -20.38 -21.75
CA GLU A 806 56.36 -19.86 -21.40
C GLU A 806 57.45 -20.91 -21.59
N ARG A 807 57.18 -22.17 -21.26
CA ARG A 807 58.11 -23.28 -21.43
C ARG A 807 58.33 -23.67 -22.89
N VAL A 808 57.26 -23.69 -23.69
CA VAL A 808 57.36 -24.06 -25.11
C VAL A 808 58.06 -22.98 -25.95
N GLY A 809 58.02 -21.71 -25.47
CA GLY A 809 58.61 -20.54 -26.12
C GLY A 809 57.89 -20.11 -27.40
N SER A 810 57.84 -20.93 -28.41
CA SER A 810 57.07 -20.82 -29.65
C SER A 810 56.39 -22.15 -29.95
N GLY A 811 55.02 -22.17 -29.85
CA GLY A 811 54.31 -23.45 -30.00
C GLY A 811 52.83 -23.41 -29.56
N ALA A 812 52.27 -24.60 -29.42
CA ALA A 812 50.94 -24.83 -28.89
C ALA A 812 50.99 -25.72 -27.64
N VAL A 813 50.03 -25.51 -26.74
CA VAL A 813 49.90 -26.31 -25.51
C VAL A 813 48.47 -26.76 -25.30
N LEU A 814 48.32 -27.96 -24.73
CA LEU A 814 47.02 -28.52 -24.37
C LEU A 814 47.07 -29.06 -22.94
N VAL A 815 46.11 -28.70 -22.11
CA VAL A 815 45.92 -29.29 -20.78
C VAL A 815 44.55 -29.93 -20.73
N VAL A 816 44.52 -31.24 -20.42
CA VAL A 816 43.27 -31.99 -20.19
C VAL A 816 43.22 -32.37 -18.72
N ALA A 817 42.14 -31.99 -18.06
CA ALA A 817 41.91 -32.23 -16.63
C ALA A 817 40.75 -33.17 -16.38
N ASP A 818 40.92 -34.13 -15.46
CA ASP A 818 39.82 -34.81 -14.78
C ASP A 818 39.42 -33.98 -13.56
N THR A 819 38.18 -33.47 -13.61
CA THR A 819 37.61 -32.62 -12.55
C THR A 819 36.68 -33.40 -11.61
N GLY A 820 36.90 -34.70 -11.42
CA GLY A 820 36.07 -35.57 -10.59
C GLY A 820 34.95 -36.28 -11.38
N GLY A 821 35.29 -36.85 -12.51
CA GLY A 821 34.39 -37.61 -13.39
C GLY A 821 33.86 -36.85 -14.60
N LYS A 822 34.24 -35.56 -14.74
CA LYS A 822 34.05 -34.76 -15.98
C LYS A 822 35.41 -34.29 -16.48
N ALA A 823 35.54 -34.16 -17.79
CA ALA A 823 36.72 -33.56 -18.38
C ALA A 823 36.63 -32.04 -18.52
N ALA A 824 37.75 -31.37 -18.31
CA ALA A 824 37.93 -29.98 -18.74
C ALA A 824 39.19 -29.91 -19.58
N VAL A 825 39.19 -29.11 -20.64
CA VAL A 825 40.31 -28.94 -21.55
C VAL A 825 40.58 -27.48 -21.82
N ALA A 826 41.83 -27.08 -21.82
CA ALA A 826 42.27 -25.77 -22.24
C ALA A 826 43.47 -25.87 -23.17
N ALA A 827 43.49 -25.03 -24.20
CA ALA A 827 44.60 -24.96 -25.16
C ALA A 827 45.10 -23.50 -25.24
N GLY A 828 46.38 -23.39 -25.49
CA GLY A 828 47.05 -22.11 -25.74
C GLY A 828 47.94 -22.17 -26.97
N VAL A 829 48.04 -21.05 -27.64
CA VAL A 829 48.93 -20.84 -28.78
C VAL A 829 49.74 -19.58 -28.49
N THR A 830 51.08 -19.65 -28.77
CA THR A 830 51.92 -18.48 -28.57
C THR A 830 51.60 -17.36 -29.57
N PRO A 831 51.80 -16.10 -29.23
CA PRO A 831 51.34 -14.96 -30.06
C PRO A 831 51.87 -14.95 -31.50
N ASP A 832 53.07 -15.44 -31.71
CA ASP A 832 53.75 -15.56 -33.02
C ASP A 832 53.08 -16.56 -33.96
N LEU A 833 52.31 -17.51 -33.42
CA LEU A 833 51.63 -18.54 -34.19
C LEU A 833 50.11 -18.37 -34.33
N THR A 834 49.51 -17.40 -33.66
CA THR A 834 48.08 -17.15 -33.70
C THR A 834 47.56 -16.80 -35.09
N GLY A 835 48.38 -16.33 -36.01
CA GLY A 835 48.01 -16.14 -37.42
C GLY A 835 47.89 -17.41 -38.27
N ARG A 836 48.42 -18.51 -37.79
CA ARG A 836 48.44 -19.85 -38.44
C ARG A 836 47.64 -20.92 -37.72
N LEU A 837 47.56 -20.82 -36.39
CA LEU A 837 46.91 -21.79 -35.50
C LEU A 837 46.04 -21.09 -34.45
N SER A 838 44.88 -21.63 -34.18
CA SER A 838 43.95 -21.08 -33.19
C SER A 838 43.75 -22.04 -32.03
N ALA A 839 43.94 -21.61 -30.81
CA ALA A 839 43.60 -22.35 -29.59
C ALA A 839 42.14 -22.79 -29.55
N VAL A 840 41.25 -22.04 -30.20
CA VAL A 840 39.81 -22.37 -30.30
C VAL A 840 39.58 -23.64 -31.12
N ASP A 841 40.32 -23.81 -32.21
CA ASP A 841 40.18 -25.00 -33.06
C ASP A 841 40.79 -26.25 -32.40
N ILE A 842 41.92 -26.09 -31.72
CA ILE A 842 42.55 -27.13 -30.90
C ILE A 842 41.59 -27.59 -29.81
N VAL A 843 41.01 -26.65 -29.05
CA VAL A 843 40.07 -26.96 -27.95
C VAL A 843 38.78 -27.62 -28.47
N LYS A 844 38.25 -27.18 -29.59
CA LYS A 844 37.06 -27.84 -30.19
C LYS A 844 37.31 -29.29 -30.60
N ALA A 845 38.44 -29.55 -31.22
CA ALA A 845 38.80 -30.91 -31.58
C ALA A 845 39.04 -31.81 -30.36
N ALA A 846 39.77 -31.28 -29.37
CA ALA A 846 40.02 -32.01 -28.13
C ALA A 846 38.74 -32.24 -27.33
N ALA A 847 37.86 -31.25 -27.25
CA ALA A 847 36.58 -31.36 -26.56
C ALA A 847 35.63 -32.37 -27.24
N ALA A 848 35.62 -32.43 -28.57
CA ALA A 848 34.82 -33.42 -29.29
C ALA A 848 35.26 -34.84 -28.98
N ALA A 849 36.56 -35.09 -28.89
CA ALA A 849 37.10 -36.38 -28.46
C ALA A 849 36.75 -36.75 -27.03
N LEU A 850 36.59 -35.76 -26.14
CA LEU A 850 36.15 -35.92 -24.74
C LEU A 850 34.62 -35.99 -24.59
N GLY A 851 33.85 -36.08 -25.70
CA GLY A 851 32.36 -36.10 -25.67
C GLY A 851 31.71 -34.74 -25.34
N GLY A 852 32.41 -33.61 -25.48
CA GLY A 852 31.94 -32.28 -25.29
C GLY A 852 31.23 -31.69 -26.52
N LYS A 853 30.35 -30.70 -26.30
CA LYS A 853 29.54 -30.10 -27.38
C LYS A 853 30.07 -28.76 -27.93
N GLY A 854 31.31 -28.41 -27.62
CA GLY A 854 31.88 -27.16 -28.10
C GLY A 854 32.90 -26.56 -27.13
N GLY A 855 33.60 -25.53 -27.58
CA GLY A 855 34.58 -24.75 -26.80
C GLY A 855 34.69 -23.35 -27.34
N GLY A 856 35.22 -22.42 -26.51
CA GLY A 856 35.36 -21.04 -26.89
C GLY A 856 36.53 -20.34 -26.21
N GLY A 857 36.89 -19.19 -26.71
CA GLY A 857 37.98 -18.37 -26.20
C GLY A 857 38.56 -17.46 -27.28
N ARG A 858 39.78 -17.04 -27.06
CA ARG A 858 40.55 -16.25 -28.00
C ARG A 858 41.49 -17.15 -28.76
N PRO A 859 42.06 -16.70 -29.94
CA PRO A 859 43.02 -17.47 -30.69
C PRO A 859 44.26 -17.90 -29.90
N ASP A 860 44.66 -17.15 -28.87
CA ASP A 860 45.83 -17.44 -28.00
C ASP A 860 45.49 -18.30 -26.78
N LEU A 861 44.18 -18.40 -26.38
CA LEU A 861 43.73 -19.18 -25.20
C LEU A 861 42.25 -19.53 -25.31
N ALA A 862 41.95 -20.81 -25.30
CA ALA A 862 40.54 -21.29 -25.32
C ALA A 862 40.37 -22.48 -24.35
N GLN A 863 39.09 -22.71 -23.92
CA GLN A 863 38.74 -23.81 -23.05
C GLN A 863 37.37 -24.40 -23.39
N ALA A 864 37.19 -25.64 -22.97
CA ALA A 864 35.95 -26.39 -23.12
C ALA A 864 35.75 -27.40 -21.99
N GLY A 865 34.51 -27.92 -21.89
CA GLY A 865 34.19 -29.08 -21.07
C GLY A 865 34.04 -30.35 -21.91
N GLY A 866 34.32 -31.51 -21.32
CA GLY A 866 34.09 -32.84 -21.88
C GLY A 866 33.32 -33.74 -20.92
N ALA A 867 32.69 -34.77 -21.43
CA ALA A 867 31.90 -35.69 -20.60
C ALA A 867 32.79 -36.81 -20.01
N ASP A 868 33.83 -37.26 -20.73
CA ASP A 868 34.59 -38.43 -20.38
C ASP A 868 36.12 -38.13 -20.28
N PRO A 869 36.69 -38.04 -19.08
CA PRO A 869 38.10 -37.78 -18.86
C PRO A 869 39.00 -38.99 -19.26
N SER A 870 38.47 -40.21 -19.39
CA SER A 870 39.23 -41.38 -19.83
C SER A 870 39.70 -41.28 -21.27
N GLN A 871 39.11 -40.39 -22.08
CA GLN A 871 39.44 -40.11 -23.47
C GLN A 871 40.54 -39.05 -23.63
N ALA A 872 41.30 -38.77 -22.58
CA ALA A 872 42.34 -37.73 -22.62
C ALA A 872 43.39 -37.96 -23.72
N GLU A 873 43.83 -39.21 -23.96
CA GLU A 873 44.77 -39.55 -25.05
C GLU A 873 44.15 -39.27 -26.42
N ALA A 874 42.89 -39.59 -26.62
CA ALA A 874 42.18 -39.29 -27.86
C ALA A 874 42.03 -37.77 -28.08
N ALA A 875 41.85 -37.00 -27.01
CA ALA A 875 41.79 -35.54 -27.08
C ALA A 875 43.15 -34.93 -27.46
N VAL A 876 44.25 -35.50 -26.95
CA VAL A 876 45.60 -35.09 -27.33
C VAL A 876 45.86 -35.42 -28.82
N ALA A 877 45.53 -36.64 -29.29
CA ALA A 877 45.64 -37.00 -30.68
C ALA A 877 44.82 -36.13 -31.63
N ALA A 878 43.59 -35.76 -31.22
CA ALA A 878 42.75 -34.84 -31.98
C ALA A 878 43.32 -33.41 -32.07
N ALA A 879 43.98 -32.96 -31.02
CA ALA A 879 44.72 -31.69 -31.02
C ALA A 879 45.97 -31.75 -31.92
N GLU A 880 46.72 -32.84 -31.89
CA GLU A 880 47.88 -33.09 -32.76
C GLU A 880 47.45 -33.05 -34.24
N ALA A 881 46.34 -33.65 -34.60
CA ALA A 881 45.78 -33.61 -35.96
C ALA A 881 45.48 -32.20 -36.46
N VAL A 882 44.95 -31.33 -35.57
CA VAL A 882 44.68 -29.92 -35.90
C VAL A 882 45.96 -29.14 -36.10
N ILE A 883 47.02 -29.46 -35.38
CA ILE A 883 48.32 -28.76 -35.46
C ILE A 883 49.12 -29.22 -36.68
N GLY A 884 48.94 -30.48 -37.08
CA GLY A 884 49.66 -31.10 -38.21
C GLY A 884 49.06 -30.78 -39.60
N GLY A 885 47.85 -30.13 -39.65
CA GLY A 885 47.18 -29.77 -40.89
C GLY A 885 46.11 -30.74 -41.26
#